data_f60bf881ea456dd518302e05e818c337
#
_entry.id   f60bf881ea456dd518302e05e818c337
#
_cell.length_a   1.000
_cell.length_b   1.000
_cell.length_c   1.000
_cell.angle_alpha   90.00
_cell.angle_beta   90.00
_cell.angle_gamma   90.00
#
_symmetry.space_group_name_H-M   'P 1'
#
loop_
_entity.id
_entity.type
_entity.pdbx_description
1 polymer ?
#
loop_
_entity_poly.entity_id
_entity_poly.type
_entity_poly.pdbx_seq_one_letter_code
_entity_poly.pdbx_strand_id
1 'polypeptide(L)'
;MFLIYRHIKKRNEERRLQASVLNNAGNTNKTDDTVTMSQPPVELAPGQTAPVEFTQVESTPGETVPIETGPIKAKELNENQKNNNLTPEEAAEKRKRNIYRWKIILGLFSPFCLQALDTTIVASALPFIAKDFNQIKQLNWIISAFNLTSAAFLFIWAQLTDLFGRHVVLQTAVLIMMIGSAICTGAPTSSFPVLLLGRALQGVGAAGVNISIRTILADRVSLSEYALNWTIFALISGVGFSIGPVIGGYLTQASWRWCFAINLPIAVVAMVVVAVFLRNDLQGPVPIVEMEGVNVSTRSGRFMARLSTIDYGGQMLFLWGFGLLILALTWGGGTYSWHSASVLAPIIIGGVLSIGWIVYERFMVPGSVMAKVFPRQKAMMSWELLRHRDIGLLFLINISVGVAMFAVMYFMDLYFALVEGTSSGHAGLSLLYFLPGLGAGAYMAMFSSNVWPRQTFPSLFLGGITSAVGITVLAWGVHAGTKSVIYGMMALVGHGVGIRMNPGSLHGLAYFPARTAQITCLVSFAIPFGGLLGLTIMTTVFTNKSGAAESDPRAGIKWAFIAMIPVMWLSVLLTTLLGNVWLSKDGSHEVANRPYLWNTLIRRDLKREKRRREESDLAMEKKEDAEMGGSAVGPERAE
;
A
#
# COMPACT_ATOMS: atom_id res chain seq x y z
N MET A 1 -19.27 11.03 -7.49
CA MET A 1 -19.71 11.94 -8.58
C MET A 1 -20.48 13.16 -8.07
N PHE A 2 -21.51 13.00 -7.24
CA PHE A 2 -22.32 14.13 -6.74
C PHE A 2 -21.51 15.17 -5.93
N LEU A 3 -20.57 14.75 -5.08
CA LEU A 3 -19.69 15.64 -4.32
C LEU A 3 -18.69 16.40 -5.22
N ILE A 4 -18.18 15.76 -6.25
CA ILE A 4 -17.27 16.39 -7.23
C ILE A 4 -18.04 17.43 -8.06
N TYR A 5 -19.27 17.11 -8.49
CA TYR A 5 -20.15 18.05 -9.21
C TYR A 5 -20.49 19.27 -8.35
N ARG A 6 -20.80 19.07 -7.06
CA ARG A 6 -21.10 20.16 -6.11
C ARG A 6 -19.88 21.05 -5.87
N HIS A 7 -18.68 20.46 -5.82
CA HIS A 7 -17.42 21.19 -5.67
C HIS A 7 -17.07 22.02 -6.92
N ILE A 8 -17.26 21.46 -8.11
CA ILE A 8 -17.04 22.17 -9.39
C ILE A 8 -18.06 23.31 -9.56
N LYS A 9 -19.34 23.09 -9.21
CA LYS A 9 -20.39 24.11 -9.26
C LYS A 9 -20.08 25.28 -8.32
N LYS A 10 -19.71 25.01 -7.06
CA LYS A 10 -19.31 26.01 -6.07
C LYS A 10 -18.11 26.83 -6.53
N ARG A 11 -17.10 26.19 -7.12
CA ARG A 11 -15.89 26.85 -7.64
C ARG A 11 -16.18 27.74 -8.85
N ASN A 12 -17.14 27.38 -9.68
CA ASN A 12 -17.58 28.21 -10.80
C ASN A 12 -18.44 29.41 -10.33
N GLU A 13 -19.23 29.27 -9.28
CA GLU A 13 -19.98 30.37 -8.64
C GLU A 13 -19.01 31.36 -7.96
N GLU A 14 -17.99 30.89 -7.27
CA GLU A 14 -16.96 31.73 -6.67
C GLU A 14 -16.16 32.52 -7.73
N ARG A 15 -15.82 31.88 -8.87
CA ARG A 15 -15.18 32.60 -9.99
C ARG A 15 -16.08 33.66 -10.62
N ARG A 16 -17.40 33.44 -10.69
CA ARG A 16 -18.36 34.44 -11.17
C ARG A 16 -18.50 35.62 -10.21
N LEU A 17 -18.48 35.36 -8.90
CA LEU A 17 -18.49 36.40 -7.87
C LEU A 17 -17.21 37.25 -7.90
N GLN A 18 -16.05 36.61 -8.03
CA GLN A 18 -14.77 37.34 -8.18
C GLN A 18 -14.72 38.19 -9.45
N ALA A 19 -15.24 37.69 -10.56
CA ALA A 19 -15.32 38.45 -11.80
C ALA A 19 -16.29 39.63 -11.71
N SER A 20 -17.38 39.51 -10.95
CA SER A 20 -18.33 40.60 -10.72
C SER A 20 -17.77 41.69 -9.79
N VAL A 21 -16.97 41.30 -8.78
CA VAL A 21 -16.27 42.25 -7.88
C VAL A 21 -15.17 43.01 -8.64
N LEU A 22 -14.43 42.34 -9.51
CA LEU A 22 -13.43 42.99 -10.36
C LEU A 22 -14.05 43.93 -11.40
N ASN A 23 -15.21 43.59 -11.97
CA ASN A 23 -15.92 44.47 -12.87
C ASN A 23 -16.53 45.69 -12.16
N ASN A 24 -16.99 45.54 -10.92
CA ASN A 24 -17.47 46.69 -10.13
C ASN A 24 -16.33 47.60 -9.65
N ALA A 25 -15.18 47.06 -9.32
CA ALA A 25 -13.98 47.88 -8.98
C ALA A 25 -13.41 48.63 -10.20
N GLY A 26 -13.59 48.10 -11.42
CA GLY A 26 -13.20 48.79 -12.66
C GLY A 26 -14.13 49.91 -13.13
N ASN A 27 -15.33 50.04 -12.53
CA ASN A 27 -16.34 51.04 -12.97
C ASN A 27 -16.45 52.25 -12.04
N THR A 28 -15.64 52.30 -10.96
CA THR A 28 -15.60 53.44 -10.03
C THR A 28 -14.47 54.45 -10.31
N ASN A 29 -13.69 54.26 -11.40
CA ASN A 29 -12.61 55.18 -11.78
C ASN A 29 -12.81 55.76 -13.20
N LYS A 30 -14.00 56.35 -13.45
CA LYS A 30 -14.23 57.21 -14.58
C LYS A 30 -15.16 58.36 -14.18
N THR A 31 -14.58 59.40 -13.58
CA THR A 31 -14.99 60.81 -13.71
C THR A 31 -13.86 61.70 -13.23
N ASP A 32 -13.37 62.50 -14.17
CA ASP A 32 -12.79 63.87 -14.09
C ASP A 32 -11.65 64.13 -13.06
N ASP A 33 -10.59 64.83 -13.31
CA ASP A 33 -10.25 65.89 -14.24
C ASP A 33 -8.71 66.08 -14.33
N THR A 34 -8.28 66.55 -15.46
CA THR A 34 -7.07 67.21 -15.82
C THR A 34 -6.48 68.15 -14.74
N VAL A 35 -5.18 68.04 -14.46
CA VAL A 35 -4.22 69.20 -14.41
C VAL A 35 -2.75 68.70 -14.48
N THR A 36 -2.03 69.36 -15.32
CA THR A 36 -0.66 69.29 -15.77
C THR A 36 0.46 69.53 -14.74
N MET A 37 1.61 68.97 -15.10
CA MET A 37 2.98 69.49 -15.05
C MET A 37 4.00 69.01 -13.99
N SER A 38 5.07 68.50 -14.57
CA SER A 38 6.52 68.75 -14.38
C SER A 38 7.29 68.06 -13.24
N GLN A 39 8.12 67.18 -13.62
CA GLN A 39 9.57 66.86 -13.39
C GLN A 39 10.31 67.52 -12.22
N PRO A 40 11.49 67.04 -11.82
CA PRO A 40 12.16 65.74 -11.87
C PRO A 40 12.83 65.33 -10.52
N PRO A 41 13.75 64.33 -10.50
CA PRO A 41 14.10 63.59 -9.28
C PRO A 41 15.25 64.18 -8.49
N VAL A 42 15.28 63.90 -7.18
CA VAL A 42 16.47 64.13 -6.32
C VAL A 42 16.71 62.89 -5.47
N GLU A 43 17.86 62.33 -5.68
CA GLU A 43 18.59 61.42 -4.82
C GLU A 43 18.83 62.04 -3.46
N LEU A 44 18.74 61.30 -2.35
CA LEU A 44 19.64 61.42 -1.21
C LEU A 44 19.45 60.32 -0.17
N ALA A 45 20.54 59.96 0.41
CA ALA A 45 20.90 58.85 1.25
C ALA A 45 20.40 58.94 2.74
N PRO A 46 20.81 58.00 3.62
CA PRO A 46 19.96 57.37 4.64
C PRO A 46 20.07 58.00 6.05
N GLY A 47 19.02 57.77 6.82
CA GLY A 47 19.08 57.90 8.28
C GLY A 47 18.20 59.01 8.84
N GLN A 48 17.06 58.63 9.41
CA GLN A 48 16.57 59.13 10.70
C GLN A 48 15.13 58.60 10.98
N THR A 49 15.01 58.04 12.14
CA THR A 49 13.77 57.64 12.81
C THR A 49 12.95 58.85 13.24
N ALA A 50 11.61 58.79 13.07
CA ALA A 50 10.67 59.64 13.79
C ALA A 50 9.34 58.89 14.07
N PRO A 51 8.68 59.19 15.19
CA PRO A 51 7.67 58.33 15.81
C PRO A 51 6.27 58.55 15.25
N VAL A 52 5.48 57.49 15.24
CA VAL A 52 4.06 57.53 14.87
C VAL A 52 3.24 57.71 16.16
N GLU A 53 2.55 58.82 16.23
CA GLU A 53 1.53 59.15 17.21
C GLU A 53 0.28 58.28 17.08
N PHE A 54 -0.16 57.68 18.18
CA PHE A 54 -1.43 56.98 18.30
C PHE A 54 -2.53 58.00 18.57
N THR A 55 -3.46 58.12 17.64
CA THR A 55 -4.75 58.80 17.90
C THR A 55 -5.78 57.75 18.28
N GLN A 56 -6.28 57.83 19.50
CA GLN A 56 -7.42 57.09 20.00
C GLN A 56 -8.71 57.57 19.31
N VAL A 57 -9.48 56.65 18.76
CA VAL A 57 -10.88 56.91 18.39
C VAL A 57 -11.77 56.07 19.32
N GLU A 58 -12.51 56.79 20.18
CA GLU A 58 -13.59 56.28 21.00
C GLU A 58 -14.70 55.71 20.09
N SER A 59 -15.11 54.45 20.29
CA SER A 59 -16.30 53.90 19.69
C SER A 59 -17.24 53.36 20.77
N THR A 60 -18.41 53.89 20.78
CA THR A 60 -19.63 53.49 21.53
C THR A 60 -20.02 52.04 21.26
N PRO A 61 -20.57 51.27 22.22
CA PRO A 61 -20.90 49.86 22.04
C PRO A 61 -22.26 49.67 21.34
N GLY A 62 -22.22 48.99 20.17
CA GLY A 62 -23.39 48.45 19.51
C GLY A 62 -23.29 46.90 19.55
N GLU A 63 -24.37 46.30 20.04
CA GLU A 63 -24.53 44.85 20.16
C GLU A 63 -24.23 44.11 18.84
N THR A 64 -23.26 43.24 18.83
CA THR A 64 -23.06 42.23 17.79
C THR A 64 -23.22 40.85 18.40
N VAL A 65 -24.27 40.17 17.99
CA VAL A 65 -24.53 38.76 18.23
C VAL A 65 -23.37 37.92 17.65
N PRO A 66 -22.69 37.05 18.44
CA PRO A 66 -21.65 36.19 17.89
C PRO A 66 -22.30 35.09 17.04
N ILE A 67 -22.08 35.10 15.74
CA ILE A 67 -22.34 33.94 14.89
C ILE A 67 -21.24 32.91 15.20
N GLU A 68 -21.57 31.90 15.96
CA GLU A 68 -20.73 30.70 16.12
C GLU A 68 -20.47 30.06 14.77
N THR A 69 -19.39 30.44 14.12
CA THR A 69 -18.87 29.70 12.99
C THR A 69 -18.20 28.43 13.51
N GLY A 70 -18.86 27.29 13.32
CA GLY A 70 -18.37 25.99 13.78
C GLY A 70 -16.95 25.68 13.28
N PRO A 71 -16.21 24.79 13.97
CA PRO A 71 -14.78 24.54 13.78
C PRO A 71 -14.39 24.11 12.34
N ILE A 72 -15.34 23.73 11.51
CA ILE A 72 -15.13 23.36 10.10
C ILE A 72 -14.90 24.60 9.21
N LYS A 73 -15.63 25.70 9.42
CA LYS A 73 -15.47 26.94 8.64
C LYS A 73 -14.17 27.69 8.97
N ALA A 74 -13.78 27.70 10.24
CA ALA A 74 -12.51 28.33 10.66
C ALA A 74 -11.29 27.58 10.05
N LYS A 75 -11.39 26.29 9.84
CA LYS A 75 -10.32 25.43 9.26
C LYS A 75 -10.20 25.62 7.75
N GLU A 76 -11.32 25.74 7.03
CA GLU A 76 -11.34 26.04 5.59
C GLU A 76 -10.84 27.46 5.28
N LEU A 77 -11.17 28.43 6.14
CA LEU A 77 -10.66 29.80 6.04
C LEU A 77 -9.15 29.89 6.26
N ASN A 78 -8.61 29.14 7.23
CA ASN A 78 -7.17 29.08 7.48
C ASN A 78 -6.37 28.36 6.37
N GLU A 79 -6.94 27.31 5.76
CA GLU A 79 -6.32 26.66 4.60
C GLU A 79 -6.36 27.53 3.33
N ASN A 80 -7.44 28.29 3.13
CA ASN A 80 -7.54 29.24 2.02
C ASN A 80 -6.63 30.45 2.22
N GLN A 81 -6.46 30.95 3.43
CA GLN A 81 -5.49 32.04 3.74
C GLN A 81 -4.05 31.57 3.57
N LYS A 82 -3.71 30.33 3.97
CA LYS A 82 -2.37 29.75 3.77
C LYS A 82 -2.06 29.48 2.28
N ASN A 83 -3.07 29.20 1.46
CA ASN A 83 -2.91 29.07 0.01
C ASN A 83 -2.80 30.41 -0.73
N ASN A 84 -3.36 31.47 -0.19
CA ASN A 84 -3.26 32.83 -0.77
C ASN A 84 -1.96 33.55 -0.41
N ASN A 85 -1.23 33.10 0.62
CA ASN A 85 0.02 33.69 1.07
C ASN A 85 1.27 32.96 0.57
N LEU A 86 1.13 32.00 -0.37
CA LEU A 86 2.27 31.34 -1.01
C LEU A 86 2.99 32.33 -1.94
N THR A 87 4.30 32.43 -1.78
CA THR A 87 5.13 33.15 -2.75
C THR A 87 4.96 32.57 -4.15
N PRO A 88 5.14 33.34 -5.23
CA PRO A 88 5.02 32.85 -6.60
C PRO A 88 5.92 31.62 -6.88
N GLU A 89 7.08 31.54 -6.21
CA GLU A 89 8.01 30.41 -6.31
C GLU A 89 7.47 29.17 -5.62
N GLU A 90 6.93 29.27 -4.40
CA GLU A 90 6.31 28.15 -3.70
C GLU A 90 5.07 27.61 -4.42
N ALA A 91 4.29 28.51 -5.03
CA ALA A 91 3.14 28.12 -5.85
C ALA A 91 3.57 27.38 -7.12
N ALA A 92 4.66 27.79 -7.75
CA ALA A 92 5.24 27.13 -8.92
C ALA A 92 5.83 25.75 -8.56
N GLU A 93 6.52 25.61 -7.42
CA GLU A 93 7.01 24.33 -6.92
C GLU A 93 5.88 23.37 -6.60
N LYS A 94 4.84 23.83 -5.91
CA LYS A 94 3.66 23.04 -5.59
C LYS A 94 2.96 22.55 -6.85
N ARG A 95 2.88 23.40 -7.89
CA ARG A 95 2.33 23.01 -9.20
C ARG A 95 3.19 21.97 -9.90
N LYS A 96 4.53 22.13 -9.91
CA LYS A 96 5.47 21.15 -10.47
C LYS A 96 5.35 19.80 -9.78
N ARG A 97 5.29 19.78 -8.44
CA ARG A 97 5.11 18.58 -7.64
C ARG A 97 3.77 17.88 -7.91
N ASN A 98 2.69 18.62 -8.05
CA ASN A 98 1.38 18.06 -8.40
C ASN A 98 1.35 17.48 -9.81
N ILE A 99 1.95 18.14 -10.79
CA ILE A 99 2.07 17.62 -12.16
C ILE A 99 2.88 16.33 -12.18
N TYR A 100 4.02 16.32 -11.49
CA TYR A 100 4.86 15.13 -11.35
C TYR A 100 4.07 13.97 -10.73
N ARG A 101 3.33 14.20 -9.63
CA ARG A 101 2.52 13.20 -8.95
C ARG A 101 1.46 12.58 -9.89
N TRP A 102 0.69 13.41 -10.59
CA TRP A 102 -0.31 12.92 -11.52
C TRP A 102 0.29 12.17 -12.71
N LYS A 103 1.45 12.61 -13.18
CA LYS A 103 2.18 11.93 -14.24
C LYS A 103 2.60 10.52 -13.82
N ILE A 104 3.12 10.36 -12.60
CA ILE A 104 3.47 9.05 -12.02
C ILE A 104 2.22 8.17 -11.87
N ILE A 105 1.14 8.70 -11.30
CA ILE A 105 -0.11 7.95 -11.10
C ILE A 105 -0.67 7.45 -12.43
N LEU A 106 -0.80 8.33 -13.42
CA LEU A 106 -1.33 7.96 -14.74
C LEU A 106 -0.40 7.00 -15.49
N GLY A 107 0.92 7.19 -15.37
CA GLY A 107 1.89 6.32 -16.02
C GLY A 107 1.96 4.91 -15.42
N LEU A 108 1.71 4.78 -14.12
CA LEU A 108 1.67 3.48 -13.44
C LEU A 108 0.29 2.80 -13.48
N PHE A 109 -0.74 3.51 -13.93
CA PHE A 109 -2.12 3.00 -13.98
C PHE A 109 -2.22 1.70 -14.81
N SER A 110 -1.66 1.68 -16.01
CA SER A 110 -1.80 0.53 -16.90
C SER A 110 -1.02 -0.72 -16.45
N PRO A 111 0.25 -0.65 -15.99
CA PRO A 111 0.91 -1.83 -15.42
C PRO A 111 0.23 -2.33 -14.13
N PHE A 112 -0.38 -1.43 -13.36
CA PHE A 112 -1.12 -1.80 -12.18
C PHE A 112 -2.45 -2.49 -12.51
N CYS A 113 -3.21 -1.99 -13.49
CA CYS A 113 -4.41 -2.65 -13.99
C CYS A 113 -4.10 -4.04 -14.56
N LEU A 114 -3.01 -4.18 -15.32
CA LEU A 114 -2.56 -5.47 -15.84
C LEU A 114 -2.41 -6.48 -14.70
N GLN A 115 -1.71 -6.12 -13.63
CA GLN A 115 -1.50 -7.01 -12.48
C GLN A 115 -2.80 -7.31 -11.74
N ALA A 116 -3.65 -6.32 -11.51
CA ALA A 116 -4.90 -6.48 -10.78
C ALA A 116 -5.88 -7.39 -11.52
N LEU A 117 -6.00 -7.23 -12.83
CA LEU A 117 -6.85 -8.07 -13.68
C LEU A 117 -6.32 -9.51 -13.75
N ASP A 118 -5.02 -9.72 -14.04
CA ASP A 118 -4.45 -11.06 -14.19
C ASP A 118 -4.62 -11.92 -12.93
N THR A 119 -4.56 -11.29 -11.76
CA THR A 119 -4.73 -12.00 -10.48
C THR A 119 -6.13 -12.58 -10.30
N THR A 120 -7.16 -11.96 -10.87
CA THR A 120 -8.56 -12.29 -10.58
C THR A 120 -9.35 -12.83 -11.77
N ILE A 121 -8.97 -12.46 -12.99
CA ILE A 121 -9.69 -12.88 -14.22
C ILE A 121 -9.69 -14.40 -14.40
N VAL A 122 -8.63 -15.07 -13.95
CA VAL A 122 -8.45 -16.53 -14.07
C VAL A 122 -9.33 -17.29 -13.10
N ALA A 123 -9.78 -16.68 -11.98
CA ALA A 123 -10.55 -17.37 -10.95
C ALA A 123 -11.82 -18.01 -11.52
N SER A 124 -12.61 -17.27 -12.31
CA SER A 124 -13.84 -17.77 -12.94
C SER A 124 -13.60 -18.72 -14.13
N ALA A 125 -12.38 -18.73 -14.69
CA ALA A 125 -12.01 -19.65 -15.79
C ALA A 125 -11.49 -21.00 -15.31
N LEU A 126 -11.11 -21.13 -14.04
CA LEU A 126 -10.43 -22.29 -13.47
C LEU A 126 -11.09 -23.65 -13.78
N PRO A 127 -12.40 -23.85 -13.52
CA PRO A 127 -13.05 -25.12 -13.76
C PRO A 127 -13.02 -25.54 -15.24
N PHE A 128 -13.16 -24.55 -16.12
CA PHE A 128 -13.16 -24.78 -17.58
C PHE A 128 -11.77 -25.13 -18.08
N ILE A 129 -10.72 -24.44 -17.61
CA ILE A 129 -9.33 -24.76 -17.94
C ILE A 129 -9.02 -26.18 -17.47
N ALA A 130 -9.32 -26.50 -16.21
CA ALA A 130 -9.03 -27.80 -15.64
C ALA A 130 -9.76 -28.94 -16.36
N LYS A 131 -10.98 -28.70 -16.85
CA LYS A 131 -11.75 -29.64 -17.66
C LYS A 131 -11.11 -29.89 -19.03
N ASP A 132 -10.72 -28.81 -19.73
CA ASP A 132 -10.10 -28.92 -21.06
C ASP A 132 -8.75 -29.65 -21.03
N PHE A 133 -7.99 -29.52 -19.94
CA PHE A 133 -6.74 -30.27 -19.75
C PHE A 133 -6.92 -31.64 -19.10
N ASN A 134 -8.15 -32.06 -18.77
CA ASN A 134 -8.42 -33.29 -17.98
C ASN A 134 -7.69 -33.37 -16.64
N GLN A 135 -7.45 -32.22 -16.00
CA GLN A 135 -6.67 -32.08 -14.77
C GLN A 135 -7.48 -31.46 -13.63
N ILE A 136 -8.72 -31.87 -13.42
CA ILE A 136 -9.61 -31.33 -12.37
C ILE A 136 -8.98 -31.46 -10.98
N LYS A 137 -8.28 -32.58 -10.70
CA LYS A 137 -7.55 -32.78 -9.42
C LYS A 137 -6.41 -31.82 -9.20
N GLN A 138 -5.89 -31.17 -10.24
CA GLN A 138 -4.77 -30.26 -10.20
C GLN A 138 -5.19 -28.79 -10.45
N LEU A 139 -6.49 -28.48 -10.35
CA LEU A 139 -7.06 -27.16 -10.58
C LEU A 139 -6.33 -26.06 -9.79
N ASN A 140 -6.02 -26.33 -8.53
CA ASN A 140 -5.33 -25.39 -7.65
C ASN A 140 -3.95 -24.97 -8.17
N TRP A 141 -3.28 -25.80 -8.98
CA TRP A 141 -1.96 -25.49 -9.51
C TRP A 141 -1.94 -24.29 -10.45
N ILE A 142 -3.04 -24.02 -11.16
CA ILE A 142 -3.16 -22.88 -12.07
C ILE A 142 -3.00 -21.55 -11.30
N ILE A 143 -3.54 -21.50 -10.08
CA ILE A 143 -3.40 -20.33 -9.19
C ILE A 143 -2.09 -20.39 -8.42
N SER A 144 -1.75 -21.55 -7.88
CA SER A 144 -0.60 -21.72 -6.99
C SER A 144 0.72 -21.47 -7.70
N ALA A 145 0.88 -21.87 -8.97
CA ALA A 145 2.08 -21.61 -9.74
C ALA A 145 2.36 -20.09 -9.86
N PHE A 146 1.33 -19.29 -10.12
CA PHE A 146 1.45 -17.83 -10.16
C PHE A 146 1.79 -17.24 -8.77
N ASN A 147 1.04 -17.62 -7.74
CA ASN A 147 1.21 -17.06 -6.40
C ASN A 147 2.55 -17.47 -5.77
N LEU A 148 2.98 -18.71 -5.98
CA LEU A 148 4.27 -19.25 -5.54
C LEU A 148 5.43 -18.41 -6.09
N THR A 149 5.46 -18.25 -7.42
CA THR A 149 6.54 -17.50 -8.05
C THR A 149 6.43 -15.99 -7.78
N SER A 150 5.23 -15.45 -7.70
CA SER A 150 5.02 -14.06 -7.32
C SER A 150 5.55 -13.76 -5.92
N ALA A 151 5.31 -14.64 -4.94
CA ALA A 151 5.83 -14.48 -3.59
C ALA A 151 7.35 -14.68 -3.54
N ALA A 152 7.87 -15.75 -4.14
CA ALA A 152 9.27 -16.13 -4.06
C ALA A 152 10.24 -15.11 -4.71
N PHE A 153 9.82 -14.44 -5.79
CA PHE A 153 10.66 -13.49 -6.52
C PHE A 153 10.57 -12.03 -6.05
N LEU A 154 9.71 -11.70 -5.07
CA LEU A 154 9.54 -10.32 -4.60
C LEU A 154 10.85 -9.67 -4.13
N PHE A 155 11.64 -10.38 -3.31
CA PHE A 155 12.88 -9.83 -2.77
C PHE A 155 13.98 -9.68 -3.83
N ILE A 156 14.02 -10.59 -4.81
CA ILE A 156 14.91 -10.49 -5.97
C ILE A 156 14.62 -9.19 -6.72
N TRP A 157 13.35 -8.93 -7.04
CA TRP A 157 12.94 -7.71 -7.72
C TRP A 157 13.17 -6.45 -6.90
N ALA A 158 13.00 -6.49 -5.58
CA ALA A 158 13.29 -5.36 -4.70
C ALA A 158 14.76 -4.93 -4.83
N GLN A 159 15.68 -5.90 -4.77
CA GLN A 159 17.11 -5.62 -4.90
C GLN A 159 17.48 -5.17 -6.31
N LEU A 160 16.92 -5.79 -7.36
CA LEU A 160 17.12 -5.39 -8.74
C LEU A 160 16.62 -3.96 -9.01
N THR A 161 15.49 -3.57 -8.39
CA THR A 161 14.91 -2.22 -8.54
C THR A 161 15.84 -1.13 -8.03
N ASP A 162 16.57 -1.37 -6.95
CA ASP A 162 17.57 -0.44 -6.44
C ASP A 162 18.84 -0.42 -7.30
N LEU A 163 19.28 -1.57 -7.79
CA LEU A 163 20.54 -1.70 -8.53
C LEU A 163 20.47 -1.20 -9.99
N PHE A 164 19.40 -1.51 -10.70
CA PHE A 164 19.25 -1.21 -12.12
C PHE A 164 18.34 -0.01 -12.40
N GLY A 165 17.67 0.50 -11.36
CA GLY A 165 16.74 1.61 -11.46
C GLY A 165 15.31 1.19 -11.79
N ARG A 166 14.37 2.02 -11.38
CA ARG A 166 12.92 1.72 -11.40
C ARG A 166 12.38 1.49 -12.81
N HIS A 167 12.86 2.27 -13.79
CA HIS A 167 12.38 2.19 -15.17
C HIS A 167 12.71 0.84 -15.84
N VAL A 168 13.99 0.43 -15.78
CA VAL A 168 14.46 -0.79 -16.46
C VAL A 168 13.78 -2.02 -15.85
N VAL A 169 13.70 -2.06 -14.52
CA VAL A 169 13.11 -3.19 -13.79
C VAL A 169 11.61 -3.32 -14.06
N LEU A 170 10.87 -2.21 -14.05
CA LEU A 170 9.43 -2.23 -14.36
C LEU A 170 9.17 -2.71 -15.80
N GLN A 171 9.95 -2.23 -16.77
CA GLN A 171 9.83 -2.67 -18.17
C GLN A 171 10.12 -4.17 -18.31
N THR A 172 11.20 -4.66 -17.69
CA THR A 172 11.55 -6.09 -17.72
C THR A 172 10.48 -6.96 -17.06
N ALA A 173 9.90 -6.50 -15.96
CA ALA A 173 8.84 -7.20 -15.24
C ALA A 173 7.56 -7.32 -16.11
N VAL A 174 7.13 -6.22 -16.74
CA VAL A 174 5.98 -6.22 -17.66
C VAL A 174 6.23 -7.12 -18.87
N LEU A 175 7.46 -7.11 -19.42
CA LEU A 175 7.84 -7.99 -20.52
C LEU A 175 7.76 -9.46 -20.14
N ILE A 176 8.28 -9.86 -18.97
CA ILE A 176 8.20 -11.25 -18.49
C ILE A 176 6.73 -11.67 -18.28
N MET A 177 5.91 -10.78 -17.71
CA MET A 177 4.48 -11.04 -17.53
C MET A 177 3.76 -11.20 -18.89
N MET A 178 4.11 -10.40 -19.89
CA MET A 178 3.59 -10.51 -21.24
C MET A 178 3.98 -11.83 -21.92
N ILE A 179 5.24 -12.27 -21.77
CA ILE A 179 5.71 -13.57 -22.29
C ILE A 179 4.95 -14.72 -21.62
N GLY A 180 4.79 -14.66 -20.28
CA GLY A 180 3.98 -15.65 -19.55
C GLY A 180 2.53 -15.73 -20.04
N SER A 181 1.91 -14.56 -20.28
CA SER A 181 0.54 -14.47 -20.83
C SER A 181 0.45 -15.05 -22.26
N ALA A 182 1.44 -14.81 -23.10
CA ALA A 182 1.50 -15.38 -24.45
C ALA A 182 1.62 -16.91 -24.40
N ILE A 183 2.46 -17.46 -23.52
CA ILE A 183 2.60 -18.92 -23.32
C ILE A 183 1.28 -19.52 -22.83
N CYS A 184 0.60 -18.90 -21.84
CA CYS A 184 -0.70 -19.37 -21.37
C CYS A 184 -1.77 -19.35 -22.48
N THR A 185 -1.81 -18.30 -23.30
CA THR A 185 -2.74 -18.19 -24.43
C THR A 185 -2.52 -19.28 -25.47
N GLY A 186 -1.26 -19.56 -25.80
CA GLY A 186 -0.86 -20.56 -26.80
C GLY A 186 -0.72 -21.99 -26.26
N ALA A 187 -0.98 -22.26 -24.98
CA ALA A 187 -0.77 -23.57 -24.36
C ALA A 187 -1.65 -24.64 -25.03
N PRO A 188 -1.04 -25.72 -25.56
CA PRO A 188 -1.80 -26.84 -26.12
C PRO A 188 -2.51 -27.61 -24.99
N THR A 189 -3.76 -28.02 -25.20
CA THR A 189 -4.55 -28.78 -24.20
C THR A 189 -3.95 -30.13 -23.86
N SER A 190 -3.06 -30.65 -24.70
CA SER A 190 -2.27 -31.87 -24.45
C SER A 190 -1.16 -31.71 -23.41
N SER A 191 -0.77 -30.46 -23.06
CA SER A 191 0.38 -30.18 -22.19
C SER A 191 0.05 -29.19 -21.08
N PHE A 192 -0.47 -29.69 -19.98
CA PHE A 192 -0.73 -28.89 -18.77
C PHE A 192 0.52 -28.21 -18.18
N PRO A 193 1.73 -28.83 -18.18
CA PRO A 193 2.95 -28.17 -17.71
C PRO A 193 3.30 -26.89 -18.45
N VAL A 194 2.98 -26.74 -19.75
CA VAL A 194 3.19 -25.51 -20.52
C VAL A 194 2.35 -24.36 -19.97
N LEU A 195 1.08 -24.63 -19.63
CA LEU A 195 0.22 -23.64 -18.97
C LEU A 195 0.79 -23.23 -17.62
N LEU A 196 1.24 -24.18 -16.81
CA LEU A 196 1.85 -23.91 -15.50
C LEU A 196 3.15 -23.10 -15.60
N LEU A 197 3.98 -23.37 -16.61
CA LEU A 197 5.16 -22.57 -16.91
C LEU A 197 4.79 -21.11 -17.25
N GLY A 198 3.77 -20.93 -18.10
CA GLY A 198 3.26 -19.59 -18.41
C GLY A 198 2.75 -18.87 -17.16
N ARG A 199 2.01 -19.56 -16.27
CA ARG A 199 1.55 -19.01 -14.98
C ARG A 199 2.70 -18.68 -14.05
N ALA A 200 3.74 -19.50 -13.98
CA ALA A 200 4.93 -19.24 -13.19
C ALA A 200 5.67 -17.98 -13.69
N LEU A 201 5.84 -17.81 -15.01
CA LEU A 201 6.44 -16.61 -15.59
C LEU A 201 5.59 -15.36 -15.36
N GLN A 202 4.26 -15.45 -15.49
CA GLN A 202 3.37 -14.35 -15.12
C GLN A 202 3.57 -13.94 -13.66
N GLY A 203 3.68 -14.91 -12.74
CA GLY A 203 3.93 -14.65 -11.31
C GLY A 203 5.26 -13.95 -11.07
N VAL A 204 6.34 -14.39 -11.73
CA VAL A 204 7.64 -13.69 -11.68
C VAL A 204 7.51 -12.23 -12.13
N GLY A 205 6.85 -11.98 -13.27
CA GLY A 205 6.62 -10.62 -13.78
C GLY A 205 5.75 -9.78 -12.83
N ALA A 206 4.67 -10.36 -12.31
CA ALA A 206 3.75 -9.70 -11.37
C ALA A 206 4.45 -9.26 -10.09
N ALA A 207 5.38 -10.06 -9.55
CA ALA A 207 6.23 -9.68 -8.41
C ALA A 207 7.03 -8.41 -8.70
N GLY A 208 7.66 -8.33 -9.88
CA GLY A 208 8.44 -7.18 -10.31
C GLY A 208 7.60 -5.94 -10.52
N VAL A 209 6.42 -6.06 -11.12
CA VAL A 209 5.46 -4.96 -11.29
C VAL A 209 5.00 -4.43 -9.94
N ASN A 210 4.59 -5.33 -9.02
CA ASN A 210 4.11 -4.97 -7.69
C ASN A 210 5.14 -4.17 -6.89
N ILE A 211 6.37 -4.71 -6.77
CA ILE A 211 7.41 -4.05 -5.97
C ILE A 211 7.88 -2.74 -6.60
N SER A 212 8.00 -2.69 -7.94
CA SER A 212 8.39 -1.48 -8.65
C SER A 212 7.38 -0.35 -8.45
N ILE A 213 6.07 -0.63 -8.58
CA ILE A 213 5.02 0.37 -8.38
C ILE A 213 5.04 0.90 -6.95
N ARG A 214 5.11 0.02 -5.95
CA ARG A 214 5.17 0.41 -4.54
C ARG A 214 6.38 1.28 -4.22
N THR A 215 7.54 0.91 -4.74
CA THR A 215 8.79 1.65 -4.53
C THR A 215 8.73 3.02 -5.23
N ILE A 216 8.25 3.08 -6.47
CA ILE A 216 8.11 4.34 -7.22
C ILE A 216 7.15 5.30 -6.51
N LEU A 217 6.04 4.80 -5.97
CA LEU A 217 5.07 5.60 -5.23
C LEU A 217 5.61 6.13 -3.90
N ALA A 218 6.60 5.46 -3.31
CA ALA A 218 7.28 5.88 -2.09
C ALA A 218 8.49 6.79 -2.36
N ASP A 219 9.01 6.79 -3.59
CA ASP A 219 10.17 7.60 -3.96
C ASP A 219 9.83 9.11 -3.92
N ARG A 220 10.69 9.91 -3.29
CA ARG A 220 10.63 11.39 -3.27
C ARG A 220 9.33 12.01 -2.74
N VAL A 221 8.58 11.27 -1.93
CA VAL A 221 7.33 11.75 -1.33
C VAL A 221 7.36 11.63 0.19
N SER A 222 6.59 12.48 0.87
CA SER A 222 6.36 12.35 2.31
C SER A 222 5.47 11.14 2.62
N LEU A 223 5.49 10.64 3.86
CA LEU A 223 4.63 9.52 4.29
C LEU A 223 3.15 9.81 4.09
N SER A 224 2.71 11.06 4.25
CA SER A 224 1.33 11.47 4.01
C SER A 224 0.96 11.45 2.51
N GLU A 225 1.87 11.88 1.64
CA GLU A 225 1.69 11.81 0.19
C GLU A 225 1.70 10.36 -0.32
N TYR A 226 2.59 9.52 0.23
CA TYR A 226 2.61 8.08 -0.05
C TYR A 226 1.25 7.43 0.31
N ALA A 227 0.71 7.72 1.49
CA ALA A 227 -0.58 7.21 1.93
C ALA A 227 -1.71 7.60 0.95
N LEU A 228 -1.72 8.86 0.49
CA LEU A 228 -2.71 9.35 -0.47
C LEU A 228 -2.57 8.69 -1.85
N ASN A 229 -1.35 8.61 -2.37
CA ASN A 229 -1.07 7.98 -3.66
C ASN A 229 -1.48 6.51 -3.64
N TRP A 230 -1.08 5.78 -2.59
CA TRP A 230 -1.44 4.37 -2.44
C TRP A 230 -2.94 4.13 -2.33
N THR A 231 -3.71 5.05 -1.71
CA THR A 231 -5.17 4.93 -1.65
C THR A 231 -5.81 4.95 -3.03
N ILE A 232 -5.30 5.80 -3.95
CA ILE A 232 -5.78 5.83 -5.33
C ILE A 232 -5.56 4.46 -5.98
N PHE A 233 -4.37 3.87 -5.81
CA PHE A 233 -4.07 2.54 -6.34
C PHE A 233 -4.87 1.43 -5.65
N ALA A 234 -5.14 1.53 -4.36
CA ALA A 234 -5.99 0.58 -3.65
C ALA A 234 -7.44 0.59 -4.16
N LEU A 235 -7.97 1.78 -4.48
CA LEU A 235 -9.30 1.90 -5.10
C LEU A 235 -9.31 1.30 -6.52
N ILE A 236 -8.28 1.56 -7.32
CA ILE A 236 -8.11 0.96 -8.65
C ILE A 236 -8.01 -0.56 -8.55
N SER A 237 -7.23 -1.08 -7.59
CA SER A 237 -7.16 -2.52 -7.30
C SER A 237 -8.52 -3.09 -6.97
N GLY A 238 -9.25 -2.43 -6.08
CA GLY A 238 -10.58 -2.83 -5.70
C GLY A 238 -11.49 -3.00 -6.93
N VAL A 239 -11.51 -2.03 -7.81
CA VAL A 239 -12.26 -2.10 -9.09
C VAL A 239 -11.73 -3.24 -9.96
N GLY A 240 -10.42 -3.38 -10.13
CA GLY A 240 -9.80 -4.45 -10.92
C GLY A 240 -10.13 -5.84 -10.38
N PHE A 241 -10.01 -6.04 -9.07
CA PHE A 241 -10.34 -7.32 -8.42
C PHE A 241 -11.79 -7.73 -8.59
N SER A 242 -12.68 -6.80 -8.85
CA SER A 242 -14.10 -7.07 -9.03
C SER A 242 -14.52 -7.30 -10.44
N ILE A 243 -14.02 -6.44 -11.30
CA ILE A 243 -14.31 -6.54 -12.72
C ILE A 243 -13.61 -7.78 -13.28
N GLY A 244 -12.48 -8.19 -12.70
CA GLY A 244 -11.70 -9.35 -13.13
C GLY A 244 -12.53 -10.64 -13.26
N PRO A 245 -13.17 -11.15 -12.20
CA PRO A 245 -13.98 -12.37 -12.29
C PRO A 245 -15.16 -12.23 -13.25
N VAL A 246 -15.77 -11.05 -13.35
CA VAL A 246 -16.89 -10.80 -14.28
C VAL A 246 -16.40 -10.87 -15.73
N ILE A 247 -15.34 -10.16 -16.07
CA ILE A 247 -14.73 -10.23 -17.41
C ILE A 247 -14.28 -11.66 -17.71
N GLY A 248 -13.61 -12.31 -16.75
CA GLY A 248 -13.15 -13.69 -16.87
C GLY A 248 -14.29 -14.66 -17.16
N GLY A 249 -15.41 -14.53 -16.42
CA GLY A 249 -16.61 -15.35 -16.63
C GLY A 249 -17.19 -15.22 -18.04
N TYR A 250 -17.31 -13.99 -18.56
CA TYR A 250 -17.81 -13.75 -19.92
C TYR A 250 -16.81 -14.19 -21.00
N LEU A 251 -15.54 -13.92 -20.84
CA LEU A 251 -14.51 -14.34 -21.81
C LEU A 251 -14.40 -15.87 -21.89
N THR A 252 -14.57 -16.56 -20.76
CA THR A 252 -14.50 -18.01 -20.68
C THR A 252 -15.65 -18.69 -21.47
N GLN A 253 -16.80 -18.01 -21.64
CA GLN A 253 -17.89 -18.52 -22.47
C GLN A 253 -17.47 -18.67 -23.95
N ALA A 254 -16.59 -17.79 -24.44
CA ALA A 254 -16.04 -17.90 -25.78
C ALA A 254 -14.82 -18.83 -25.81
N SER A 255 -13.83 -18.58 -24.94
CA SER A 255 -12.67 -19.45 -24.71
C SER A 255 -11.90 -18.91 -23.49
N TRP A 256 -11.47 -19.78 -22.59
CA TRP A 256 -10.62 -19.41 -21.46
C TRP A 256 -9.28 -18.77 -21.88
N ARG A 257 -8.81 -19.01 -23.11
CA ARG A 257 -7.59 -18.41 -23.67
C ARG A 257 -7.66 -16.89 -23.71
N TRP A 258 -8.86 -16.31 -23.88
CA TRP A 258 -9.05 -14.87 -23.88
C TRP A 258 -8.75 -14.23 -22.54
N CYS A 259 -8.88 -14.97 -21.43
CA CYS A 259 -8.50 -14.48 -20.09
C CYS A 259 -6.99 -14.15 -20.00
N PHE A 260 -6.17 -14.84 -20.78
CA PHE A 260 -4.73 -14.56 -20.87
C PHE A 260 -4.39 -13.61 -22.03
N ALA A 261 -5.08 -13.74 -23.15
CA ALA A 261 -4.83 -12.93 -24.34
C ALA A 261 -5.08 -11.44 -24.10
N ILE A 262 -6.06 -11.06 -23.27
CA ILE A 262 -6.37 -9.67 -22.94
C ILE A 262 -5.19 -8.95 -22.25
N ASN A 263 -4.31 -9.68 -21.57
CA ASN A 263 -3.13 -9.13 -20.93
C ASN A 263 -2.08 -8.64 -21.93
N LEU A 264 -2.05 -9.19 -23.16
CA LEU A 264 -1.04 -8.85 -24.16
C LEU A 264 -1.15 -7.38 -24.64
N PRO A 265 -2.31 -6.90 -25.11
CA PRO A 265 -2.45 -5.50 -25.52
C PRO A 265 -2.28 -4.54 -24.32
N ILE A 266 -2.76 -4.90 -23.14
CA ILE A 266 -2.59 -4.07 -21.94
C ILE A 266 -1.11 -3.95 -21.57
N ALA A 267 -0.33 -5.04 -21.66
CA ALA A 267 1.10 -5.03 -21.39
C ALA A 267 1.87 -4.16 -22.40
N VAL A 268 1.53 -4.23 -23.70
CA VAL A 268 2.13 -3.36 -24.72
C VAL A 268 1.85 -1.89 -24.42
N VAL A 269 0.59 -1.54 -24.11
CA VAL A 269 0.22 -0.17 -23.72
C VAL A 269 1.00 0.26 -22.47
N ALA A 270 1.09 -0.61 -21.45
CA ALA A 270 1.85 -0.34 -20.24
C ALA A 270 3.33 -0.05 -20.54
N MET A 271 3.97 -0.87 -21.37
CA MET A 271 5.37 -0.68 -21.77
C MET A 271 5.57 0.65 -22.50
N VAL A 272 4.70 0.99 -23.45
CA VAL A 272 4.77 2.25 -24.21
C VAL A 272 4.57 3.44 -23.28
N VAL A 273 3.54 3.42 -22.43
CA VAL A 273 3.24 4.50 -21.49
C VAL A 273 4.42 4.72 -20.51
N VAL A 274 4.97 3.67 -19.94
CA VAL A 274 6.12 3.76 -19.03
C VAL A 274 7.36 4.28 -19.78
N ALA A 275 7.63 3.81 -21.01
CA ALA A 275 8.78 4.22 -21.80
C ALA A 275 8.72 5.69 -22.22
N VAL A 276 7.53 6.18 -22.62
CA VAL A 276 7.36 7.54 -23.13
C VAL A 276 7.21 8.56 -22.01
N PHE A 277 6.35 8.26 -21.02
CA PHE A 277 5.97 9.25 -20.00
C PHE A 277 6.85 9.23 -18.76
N LEU A 278 7.39 8.06 -18.34
CA LEU A 278 8.05 7.93 -17.04
C LEU A 278 9.57 7.81 -17.13
N ARG A 279 10.17 7.63 -18.30
CA ARG A 279 11.61 7.34 -18.46
C ARG A 279 12.52 8.31 -17.71
N ASN A 280 12.23 9.61 -17.78
CA ASN A 280 13.09 10.66 -17.22
C ASN A 280 12.73 11.03 -15.77
N ASP A 281 11.57 10.60 -15.30
CA ASP A 281 11.06 11.00 -13.96
C ASP A 281 11.35 9.94 -12.89
N LEU A 282 11.58 8.69 -13.29
CA LEU A 282 11.86 7.61 -12.37
C LEU A 282 13.29 7.65 -11.84
N GLN A 283 13.47 7.22 -10.59
CA GLN A 283 14.81 7.11 -10.02
C GLN A 283 15.67 6.15 -10.84
N GLY A 284 16.82 6.64 -11.23
CA GLY A 284 17.86 5.85 -11.84
C GLY A 284 18.49 4.86 -10.86
N PRO A 285 19.44 4.08 -11.34
CA PRO A 285 20.18 3.14 -10.52
C PRO A 285 21.00 3.87 -9.44
N VAL A 286 21.16 3.21 -8.28
CA VAL A 286 22.04 3.70 -7.20
C VAL A 286 23.46 3.95 -7.75
N PRO A 287 24.11 5.07 -7.38
CA PRO A 287 25.50 5.33 -7.77
C PRO A 287 26.41 4.17 -7.38
N ILE A 288 27.29 3.76 -8.29
CA ILE A 288 28.26 2.72 -8.02
C ILE A 288 29.40 3.38 -7.22
N VAL A 289 29.67 2.89 -6.02
CA VAL A 289 30.89 3.26 -5.30
C VAL A 289 32.07 2.73 -6.11
N GLU A 290 33.08 3.57 -6.35
CA GLU A 290 34.31 3.15 -7.05
C GLU A 290 34.88 1.90 -6.39
N MET A 291 35.01 0.84 -7.18
CA MET A 291 35.48 -0.47 -6.69
C MET A 291 36.87 -0.72 -7.24
N GLU A 292 37.81 -1.02 -6.35
CA GLU A 292 39.12 -1.50 -6.75
C GLU A 292 39.01 -2.77 -7.62
N GLY A 293 39.63 -2.73 -8.80
CA GLY A 293 39.69 -3.85 -9.74
C GLY A 293 38.54 -3.99 -10.72
N VAL A 294 37.54 -3.07 -10.71
CA VAL A 294 36.46 -3.06 -11.70
C VAL A 294 36.50 -1.76 -12.51
N ASN A 295 36.65 -1.90 -13.83
CA ASN A 295 36.61 -0.73 -14.72
C ASN A 295 35.19 -0.18 -14.86
N VAL A 296 34.82 0.79 -14.03
CA VAL A 296 33.48 1.42 -13.99
C VAL A 296 33.23 2.32 -15.21
N SER A 297 34.25 2.63 -16.01
CA SER A 297 34.11 3.46 -17.22
C SER A 297 33.31 2.76 -18.32
N THR A 298 33.43 1.42 -18.43
CA THR A 298 32.72 0.63 -19.44
C THR A 298 31.30 0.25 -19.03
N ARG A 299 30.39 0.11 -20.01
CA ARG A 299 29.01 -0.34 -19.75
C ARG A 299 28.96 -1.73 -19.12
N SER A 300 29.81 -2.64 -19.60
CA SER A 300 29.92 -4.00 -19.08
C SER A 300 30.49 -4.02 -17.64
N GLY A 301 31.52 -3.19 -17.36
CA GLY A 301 32.09 -3.08 -16.02
C GLY A 301 31.08 -2.56 -14.99
N ARG A 302 30.28 -1.55 -15.36
CA ARG A 302 29.18 -1.06 -14.51
C ARG A 302 28.13 -2.13 -14.26
N PHE A 303 27.77 -2.91 -15.26
CA PHE A 303 26.81 -4.00 -15.11
C PHE A 303 27.36 -5.08 -14.15
N MET A 304 28.61 -5.50 -14.33
CA MET A 304 29.26 -6.50 -13.47
C MET A 304 29.43 -5.98 -12.04
N ALA A 305 29.80 -4.71 -11.86
CA ALA A 305 29.89 -4.07 -10.56
C ALA A 305 28.55 -4.10 -9.79
N ARG A 306 27.42 -3.89 -10.49
CA ARG A 306 26.09 -3.99 -9.90
C ARG A 306 25.74 -5.43 -9.54
N LEU A 307 26.00 -6.38 -10.43
CA LEU A 307 25.75 -7.79 -10.15
C LEU A 307 26.52 -8.27 -8.92
N SER A 308 27.77 -7.82 -8.72
CA SER A 308 28.57 -8.24 -7.56
C SER A 308 28.03 -7.74 -6.20
N THR A 309 27.09 -6.79 -6.19
CA THR A 309 26.44 -6.31 -4.96
C THR A 309 25.18 -7.09 -4.58
N ILE A 310 24.74 -8.01 -5.45
CA ILE A 310 23.57 -8.86 -5.19
C ILE A 310 23.91 -9.90 -4.13
N ASP A 311 23.00 -10.08 -3.19
CA ASP A 311 23.07 -11.13 -2.17
C ASP A 311 22.56 -12.47 -2.73
N TYR A 312 23.41 -13.16 -3.47
CA TYR A 312 23.04 -14.45 -4.07
C TYR A 312 22.75 -15.52 -3.01
N GLY A 313 23.50 -15.52 -1.89
CA GLY A 313 23.30 -16.49 -0.81
C GLY A 313 21.95 -16.33 -0.13
N GLY A 314 21.63 -15.11 0.29
CA GLY A 314 20.35 -14.80 0.90
C GLY A 314 19.18 -15.05 -0.05
N GLN A 315 19.30 -14.66 -1.33
CA GLN A 315 18.26 -14.89 -2.34
C GLN A 315 18.00 -16.37 -2.61
N MET A 316 19.04 -17.20 -2.74
CA MET A 316 18.88 -18.64 -2.96
C MET A 316 18.28 -19.35 -1.75
N LEU A 317 18.74 -19.01 -0.53
CA LEU A 317 18.17 -19.55 0.70
C LEU A 317 16.69 -19.17 0.86
N PHE A 318 16.33 -17.91 0.55
CA PHE A 318 14.96 -17.45 0.60
C PHE A 318 14.09 -18.14 -0.47
N LEU A 319 14.54 -18.13 -1.72
CA LEU A 319 13.80 -18.69 -2.86
C LEU A 319 13.48 -20.17 -2.65
N TRP A 320 14.50 -20.96 -2.30
CA TRP A 320 14.30 -22.38 -2.07
C TRP A 320 13.64 -22.66 -0.72
N GLY A 321 13.97 -21.92 0.33
CA GLY A 321 13.38 -22.10 1.66
C GLY A 321 11.88 -21.85 1.65
N PHE A 322 11.47 -20.63 1.38
CA PHE A 322 10.05 -20.29 1.33
C PHE A 322 9.33 -20.88 0.11
N GLY A 323 10.02 -21.02 -1.03
CA GLY A 323 9.46 -21.68 -2.21
C GLY A 323 9.05 -23.13 -1.95
N LEU A 324 9.92 -23.93 -1.31
CA LEU A 324 9.60 -25.31 -0.93
C LEU A 324 8.52 -25.39 0.15
N LEU A 325 8.50 -24.48 1.12
CA LEU A 325 7.42 -24.40 2.10
C LEU A 325 6.07 -24.13 1.43
N ILE A 326 6.00 -23.16 0.52
CA ILE A 326 4.77 -22.83 -0.22
C ILE A 326 4.37 -24.02 -1.11
N LEU A 327 5.35 -24.67 -1.78
CA LEU A 327 5.11 -25.85 -2.61
C LEU A 327 4.50 -27.00 -1.78
N ALA A 328 5.10 -27.28 -0.62
CA ALA A 328 4.60 -28.33 0.27
C ALA A 328 3.20 -28.04 0.78
N LEU A 329 2.91 -26.79 1.14
CA LEU A 329 1.58 -26.36 1.55
C LEU A 329 0.56 -26.49 0.40
N THR A 330 0.95 -26.21 -0.83
CA THR A 330 0.09 -26.36 -2.01
C THR A 330 -0.22 -27.84 -2.29
N TRP A 331 0.73 -28.72 -2.08
CA TRP A 331 0.57 -30.16 -2.30
C TRP A 331 -0.18 -30.88 -1.17
N GLY A 332 0.04 -30.43 0.08
CA GLY A 332 -0.47 -31.10 1.27
C GLY A 332 -1.99 -31.11 1.36
N GLY A 333 -2.56 -32.32 1.54
CA GLY A 333 -3.98 -32.52 1.75
C GLY A 333 -4.86 -32.44 0.50
N GLY A 334 -4.37 -31.84 -0.59
CA GLY A 334 -5.07 -31.76 -1.86
C GLY A 334 -4.52 -32.75 -2.90
N THR A 335 -3.24 -32.58 -3.26
CA THR A 335 -2.58 -33.42 -4.28
C THR A 335 -1.98 -34.69 -3.68
N TYR A 336 -1.32 -34.55 -2.52
CA TYR A 336 -0.67 -35.65 -1.80
C TYR A 336 -1.11 -35.67 -0.34
N SER A 337 -1.12 -36.88 0.26
CA SER A 337 -1.32 -37.04 1.70
C SER A 337 -0.23 -36.29 2.49
N TRP A 338 -0.59 -35.69 3.62
CA TRP A 338 0.34 -34.98 4.52
C TRP A 338 1.51 -35.86 4.99
N HIS A 339 1.32 -37.18 5.06
CA HIS A 339 2.35 -38.14 5.45
C HIS A 339 3.25 -38.59 4.29
N SER A 340 3.00 -38.14 3.05
CA SER A 340 3.82 -38.51 1.90
C SER A 340 5.17 -37.81 1.92
N ALA A 341 6.20 -38.50 1.42
CA ALA A 341 7.52 -37.94 1.24
C ALA A 341 7.51 -36.68 0.34
N SER A 342 6.60 -36.63 -0.63
CA SER A 342 6.43 -35.49 -1.52
C SER A 342 6.01 -34.21 -0.80
N VAL A 343 5.38 -34.28 0.38
CA VAL A 343 5.00 -33.13 1.22
C VAL A 343 5.99 -32.93 2.36
N LEU A 344 6.37 -34.00 3.06
CA LEU A 344 7.27 -33.89 4.21
C LEU A 344 8.68 -33.44 3.84
N ALA A 345 9.26 -33.92 2.73
CA ALA A 345 10.60 -33.51 2.33
C ALA A 345 10.69 -32.00 2.02
N PRO A 346 9.78 -31.39 1.20
CA PRO A 346 9.80 -29.94 0.99
C PRO A 346 9.50 -29.13 2.26
N ILE A 347 8.67 -29.61 3.20
CA ILE A 347 8.45 -28.93 4.49
C ILE A 347 9.75 -28.87 5.30
N ILE A 348 10.42 -30.02 5.45
CA ILE A 348 11.65 -30.12 6.26
C ILE A 348 12.77 -29.31 5.60
N ILE A 349 13.03 -29.55 4.32
CA ILE A 349 14.10 -28.87 3.58
C ILE A 349 13.82 -27.37 3.53
N GLY A 350 12.59 -26.97 3.18
CA GLY A 350 12.16 -25.59 3.12
C GLY A 350 12.25 -24.89 4.48
N GLY A 351 11.87 -25.58 5.56
CA GLY A 351 11.99 -25.09 6.93
C GLY A 351 13.46 -24.85 7.33
N VAL A 352 14.31 -25.83 7.07
CA VAL A 352 15.77 -25.73 7.34
C VAL A 352 16.40 -24.58 6.56
N LEU A 353 16.10 -24.47 5.26
CA LEU A 353 16.62 -23.39 4.41
C LEU A 353 16.09 -22.01 4.83
N SER A 354 14.82 -21.90 5.25
CA SER A 354 14.24 -20.63 5.74
C SER A 354 14.91 -20.20 7.07
N ILE A 355 15.16 -21.13 7.98
CA ILE A 355 15.94 -20.85 9.19
C ILE A 355 17.37 -20.49 8.81
N GLY A 356 17.98 -21.23 7.87
CA GLY A 356 19.30 -20.93 7.32
C GLY A 356 19.40 -19.53 6.73
N TRP A 357 18.33 -19.05 6.04
CA TRP A 357 18.24 -17.68 5.55
C TRP A 357 18.28 -16.66 6.69
N ILE A 358 17.49 -16.84 7.75
CA ILE A 358 17.47 -15.93 8.92
C ILE A 358 18.86 -15.88 9.58
N VAL A 359 19.51 -17.03 9.73
CA VAL A 359 20.87 -17.14 10.28
C VAL A 359 21.89 -16.46 9.37
N TYR A 360 21.78 -16.67 8.06
CA TYR A 360 22.65 -16.04 7.06
C TYR A 360 22.56 -14.51 7.10
N GLU A 361 21.36 -13.95 7.14
CA GLU A 361 21.14 -12.50 7.27
C GLU A 361 21.74 -11.93 8.57
N ARG A 362 21.75 -12.72 9.66
CA ARG A 362 22.42 -12.35 10.90
C ARG A 362 23.94 -12.25 10.74
N PHE A 363 24.53 -13.11 9.91
CA PHE A 363 25.96 -13.10 9.63
C PHE A 363 26.37 -12.13 8.50
N MET A 364 25.44 -11.56 7.76
CA MET A 364 25.67 -10.49 6.77
C MET A 364 25.74 -9.09 7.39
N VAL A 365 25.54 -8.95 8.70
CA VAL A 365 25.71 -7.67 9.42
C VAL A 365 27.16 -7.18 9.28
N PRO A 366 27.40 -5.87 9.01
CA PRO A 366 28.74 -5.31 8.91
C PRO A 366 29.64 -5.71 10.09
N GLY A 367 30.81 -6.22 9.79
CA GLY A 367 31.77 -6.74 10.80
C GLY A 367 31.63 -8.23 11.12
N SER A 368 30.58 -8.91 10.70
CA SER A 368 30.36 -10.36 10.87
C SER A 368 31.10 -11.19 9.81
N VAL A 369 31.10 -12.51 9.99
CA VAL A 369 31.89 -13.47 9.18
C VAL A 369 31.52 -13.38 7.68
N MET A 370 30.23 -13.48 7.31
CA MET A 370 29.84 -13.47 5.91
C MET A 370 30.06 -12.11 5.24
N ALA A 371 29.90 -11.01 5.98
CA ALA A 371 30.21 -9.67 5.49
C ALA A 371 31.70 -9.49 5.18
N LYS A 372 32.60 -10.24 5.87
CA LYS A 372 34.04 -10.26 5.56
C LYS A 372 34.36 -11.12 4.34
N VAL A 373 33.65 -12.24 4.16
CA VAL A 373 33.81 -13.15 3.01
C VAL A 373 33.26 -12.51 1.74
N PHE A 374 32.12 -11.81 1.83
CA PHE A 374 31.43 -11.15 0.72
C PHE A 374 31.31 -9.64 0.95
N PRO A 375 32.41 -8.88 0.97
CA PRO A 375 32.38 -7.46 1.35
C PRO A 375 31.61 -6.56 0.39
N ARG A 376 31.33 -7.02 -0.82
CA ARG A 376 30.62 -6.28 -1.87
C ARG A 376 29.10 -6.52 -1.82
N GLN A 377 28.66 -7.65 -1.30
CA GLN A 377 27.24 -7.99 -1.26
C GLN A 377 26.52 -7.19 -0.19
N LYS A 378 25.32 -6.73 -0.53
CA LYS A 378 24.41 -6.06 0.41
C LYS A 378 23.33 -7.04 0.82
N ALA A 379 23.15 -7.25 2.12
CA ALA A 379 22.11 -8.11 2.67
C ALA A 379 20.75 -7.82 2.02
N MET A 380 20.04 -8.86 1.59
CA MET A 380 18.74 -8.77 0.96
C MET A 380 17.72 -8.17 1.94
N MET A 381 17.73 -8.63 3.18
CA MET A 381 16.94 -8.11 4.28
C MET A 381 17.87 -7.74 5.44
N SER A 382 17.84 -6.50 5.89
CA SER A 382 18.71 -6.13 7.00
C SER A 382 18.25 -6.76 8.32
N TRP A 383 19.21 -7.32 9.07
CA TRP A 383 18.98 -7.95 10.37
C TRP A 383 18.23 -7.06 11.36
N GLU A 384 18.44 -5.75 11.29
CA GLU A 384 17.76 -4.77 12.12
C GLU A 384 16.24 -4.77 11.93
N LEU A 385 15.77 -4.96 10.68
CA LEU A 385 14.34 -5.09 10.37
C LEU A 385 13.77 -6.40 10.93
N LEU A 386 14.48 -7.53 10.73
CA LEU A 386 14.02 -8.84 11.21
C LEU A 386 13.95 -8.91 12.73
N ARG A 387 14.83 -8.21 13.44
CA ARG A 387 14.85 -8.16 14.91
C ARG A 387 13.80 -7.21 15.48
N HIS A 388 13.28 -6.27 14.69
CA HIS A 388 12.38 -5.26 15.22
C HIS A 388 10.99 -5.86 15.46
N ARG A 389 10.50 -5.79 16.71
CA ARG A 389 9.22 -6.38 17.14
C ARG A 389 8.05 -5.96 16.27
N ASP A 390 7.88 -4.66 16.01
CA ASP A 390 6.71 -4.14 15.30
C ASP A 390 6.73 -4.52 13.82
N ILE A 391 7.92 -4.68 13.21
CA ILE A 391 8.05 -5.21 11.85
C ILE A 391 7.62 -6.69 11.79
N GLY A 392 8.05 -7.50 12.76
CA GLY A 392 7.60 -8.90 12.88
C GLY A 392 6.08 -9.02 13.10
N LEU A 393 5.51 -8.18 13.98
CA LEU A 393 4.06 -8.12 14.19
C LEU A 393 3.31 -7.70 12.93
N LEU A 394 3.80 -6.69 12.21
CA LEU A 394 3.21 -6.27 10.92
C LEU A 394 3.22 -7.40 9.89
N PHE A 395 4.29 -8.17 9.82
CA PHE A 395 4.35 -9.34 8.94
C PHE A 395 3.24 -10.34 9.25
N LEU A 396 3.07 -10.73 10.52
CA LEU A 396 2.01 -11.65 10.98
C LEU A 396 0.61 -11.07 10.75
N ILE A 397 0.39 -9.80 11.01
CA ILE A 397 -0.88 -9.11 10.77
C ILE A 397 -1.22 -9.12 9.27
N ASN A 398 -0.24 -8.88 8.39
CA ASN A 398 -0.47 -8.90 6.94
C ASN A 398 -0.68 -10.32 6.38
N ILE A 399 -0.14 -11.36 7.01
CA ILE A 399 -0.53 -12.76 6.72
C ILE A 399 -2.05 -12.93 6.88
N SER A 400 -2.64 -12.43 7.97
CA SER A 400 -4.08 -12.53 8.18
C SER A 400 -4.92 -11.72 7.18
N VAL A 401 -4.38 -10.64 6.61
CA VAL A 401 -5.02 -9.91 5.50
C VAL A 401 -5.13 -10.81 4.27
N GLY A 402 -4.03 -11.50 3.93
CA GLY A 402 -3.99 -12.46 2.83
C GLY A 402 -4.96 -13.63 3.05
N VAL A 403 -4.96 -14.22 4.25
CA VAL A 403 -5.91 -15.30 4.62
C VAL A 403 -7.36 -14.84 4.41
N ALA A 404 -7.75 -13.69 4.95
CA ALA A 404 -9.13 -13.18 4.85
C ALA A 404 -9.54 -12.91 3.39
N MET A 405 -8.65 -12.30 2.61
CA MET A 405 -8.91 -11.96 1.21
C MET A 405 -9.12 -13.22 0.36
N PHE A 406 -8.19 -14.18 0.43
CA PHE A 406 -8.25 -15.39 -0.38
C PHE A 406 -9.34 -16.34 0.10
N ALA A 407 -9.62 -16.40 1.41
CA ALA A 407 -10.75 -17.17 1.95
C ALA A 407 -12.08 -16.74 1.30
N VAL A 408 -12.35 -15.45 1.25
CA VAL A 408 -13.59 -14.95 0.64
C VAL A 408 -13.56 -15.12 -0.88
N MET A 409 -12.49 -14.73 -1.56
CA MET A 409 -12.44 -14.74 -3.03
C MET A 409 -12.58 -16.15 -3.62
N TYR A 410 -11.98 -17.17 -3.00
CA TYR A 410 -12.00 -18.53 -3.55
C TYR A 410 -13.07 -19.43 -2.94
N PHE A 411 -13.28 -19.39 -1.62
CA PHE A 411 -14.26 -20.28 -0.98
C PHE A 411 -15.71 -19.81 -1.12
N MET A 412 -15.94 -18.51 -1.31
CA MET A 412 -17.28 -18.01 -1.64
C MET A 412 -17.63 -18.27 -3.10
N ASP A 413 -16.66 -18.19 -4.03
CA ASP A 413 -16.85 -18.62 -5.40
C ASP A 413 -17.26 -20.11 -5.46
N LEU A 414 -16.52 -20.94 -4.71
CA LEU A 414 -16.82 -22.37 -4.56
C LEU A 414 -18.21 -22.62 -3.95
N TYR A 415 -18.62 -21.80 -2.96
CA TYR A 415 -19.96 -21.86 -2.36
C TYR A 415 -21.06 -21.58 -3.40
N PHE A 416 -20.92 -20.49 -4.15
CA PHE A 416 -21.91 -20.14 -5.17
C PHE A 416 -21.97 -21.18 -6.30
N ALA A 417 -20.83 -21.73 -6.70
CA ALA A 417 -20.77 -22.75 -7.74
C ALA A 417 -21.33 -24.13 -7.29
N LEU A 418 -20.90 -24.63 -6.12
CA LEU A 418 -21.23 -26.00 -5.68
C LEU A 418 -22.51 -26.11 -4.84
N VAL A 419 -22.79 -25.09 -4.00
CA VAL A 419 -23.93 -25.12 -3.06
C VAL A 419 -25.16 -24.45 -3.67
N GLU A 420 -24.97 -23.33 -4.36
CA GLU A 420 -26.04 -22.56 -4.99
C GLU A 420 -26.29 -22.99 -6.45
N GLY A 421 -25.36 -23.74 -7.06
CA GLY A 421 -25.48 -24.20 -8.44
C GLY A 421 -25.48 -23.07 -9.49
N THR A 422 -24.92 -21.91 -9.15
CA THR A 422 -24.91 -20.76 -10.07
C THR A 422 -23.85 -20.93 -11.16
N SER A 423 -24.11 -20.33 -12.33
CA SER A 423 -23.11 -20.30 -13.41
C SER A 423 -21.88 -19.49 -12.97
N SER A 424 -20.71 -19.75 -13.59
CA SER A 424 -19.46 -19.04 -13.29
C SER A 424 -19.58 -17.52 -13.39
N GLY A 425 -20.34 -16.99 -14.35
CA GLY A 425 -20.61 -15.57 -14.47
C GLY A 425 -21.40 -14.99 -13.29
N HIS A 426 -22.43 -15.71 -12.81
CA HIS A 426 -23.21 -15.29 -11.65
C HIS A 426 -22.46 -15.46 -10.33
N ALA A 427 -21.63 -16.50 -10.19
CA ALA A 427 -20.73 -16.66 -9.04
C ALA A 427 -19.75 -15.47 -8.96
N GLY A 428 -19.12 -15.10 -10.08
CA GLY A 428 -18.27 -13.92 -10.18
C GLY A 428 -18.98 -12.61 -9.84
N LEU A 429 -20.24 -12.44 -10.28
CA LEU A 429 -21.07 -11.28 -9.90
C LEU A 429 -21.34 -11.25 -8.39
N SER A 430 -21.54 -12.40 -7.76
CA SER A 430 -21.74 -12.48 -6.30
C SER A 430 -20.50 -12.08 -5.51
N LEU A 431 -19.29 -12.26 -6.05
CA LEU A 431 -18.06 -11.76 -5.42
C LEU A 431 -17.96 -10.24 -5.40
N LEU A 432 -18.74 -9.54 -6.24
CA LEU A 432 -18.79 -8.07 -6.21
C LEU A 432 -19.23 -7.50 -4.87
N TYR A 433 -19.96 -8.24 -4.04
CA TYR A 433 -20.35 -7.79 -2.70
C TYR A 433 -19.17 -7.58 -1.75
N PHE A 434 -18.00 -8.15 -2.03
CA PHE A 434 -16.76 -7.90 -1.27
C PHE A 434 -16.21 -6.48 -1.45
N LEU A 435 -16.46 -5.87 -2.60
CA LEU A 435 -15.86 -4.61 -3.01
C LEU A 435 -16.29 -3.35 -2.29
N PRO A 436 -17.60 -3.10 -2.10
CA PRO A 436 -18.02 -1.91 -1.38
C PRO A 436 -17.32 -1.82 -0.03
N GLY A 437 -17.14 -2.99 0.63
CA GLY A 437 -16.36 -3.11 1.84
C GLY A 437 -14.89 -2.74 1.64
N LEU A 438 -14.23 -3.33 0.66
CA LEU A 438 -12.83 -3.06 0.35
C LEU A 438 -12.58 -1.57 0.05
N GLY A 439 -13.45 -0.95 -0.76
CA GLY A 439 -13.39 0.47 -1.08
C GLY A 439 -13.62 1.36 0.13
N ALA A 440 -14.63 1.06 0.95
CA ALA A 440 -14.93 1.79 2.18
C ALA A 440 -13.76 1.67 3.18
N GLY A 441 -13.18 0.48 3.33
CA GLY A 441 -12.00 0.24 4.17
C GLY A 441 -10.79 1.02 3.70
N ALA A 442 -10.48 1.01 2.41
CA ALA A 442 -9.37 1.76 1.83
C ALA A 442 -9.55 3.28 2.01
N TYR A 443 -10.78 3.79 1.85
CA TYR A 443 -11.10 5.18 2.12
C TYR A 443 -10.94 5.53 3.60
N MET A 444 -11.40 4.66 4.50
CA MET A 444 -11.24 4.83 5.94
C MET A 444 -9.78 4.80 6.39
N ALA A 445 -8.95 3.95 5.77
CA ALA A 445 -7.49 3.93 5.96
C ALA A 445 -6.85 5.28 5.58
N MET A 446 -7.24 5.83 4.43
CA MET A 446 -6.79 7.16 4.01
C MET A 446 -7.23 8.24 4.99
N PHE A 447 -8.51 8.24 5.37
CA PHE A 447 -9.05 9.22 6.30
C PHE A 447 -8.33 9.19 7.65
N SER A 448 -8.13 7.99 8.22
CA SER A 448 -7.46 7.83 9.50
C SER A 448 -5.97 8.21 9.46
N SER A 449 -5.30 8.02 8.34
CA SER A 449 -3.88 8.36 8.18
C SER A 449 -3.65 9.84 7.86
N ASN A 450 -4.55 10.50 7.12
CA ASN A 450 -4.34 11.85 6.61
C ASN A 450 -5.19 12.94 7.27
N VAL A 451 -6.40 12.59 7.76
CA VAL A 451 -7.36 13.57 8.29
C VAL A 451 -7.46 13.48 9.80
N TRP A 452 -7.97 12.37 10.31
CA TRP A 452 -8.20 12.15 11.75
C TRP A 452 -8.33 10.66 12.05
N PRO A 453 -7.67 10.13 13.08
CA PRO A 453 -6.81 10.78 14.08
C PRO A 453 -5.32 10.93 13.64
N ARG A 454 -4.97 10.66 12.38
CA ARG A 454 -3.61 10.67 11.82
C ARG A 454 -2.68 9.65 12.48
N GLN A 455 -3.22 8.47 12.67
CA GLN A 455 -2.57 7.37 13.35
C GLN A 455 -2.73 6.09 12.52
N THR A 456 -1.76 5.18 12.63
CA THR A 456 -1.81 3.90 11.92
C THR A 456 -2.46 2.78 12.74
N PHE A 457 -2.29 2.78 14.06
CA PHE A 457 -2.80 1.73 14.96
C PHE A 457 -4.33 1.55 14.88
N PRO A 458 -5.18 2.61 14.96
CA PRO A 458 -6.63 2.43 14.95
C PRO A 458 -7.15 1.69 13.71
N SER A 459 -6.56 1.99 12.54
CA SER A 459 -6.92 1.33 11.27
C SER A 459 -6.55 -0.14 11.27
N LEU A 460 -5.35 -0.49 11.74
CA LEU A 460 -4.88 -1.87 11.82
C LEU A 460 -5.73 -2.69 12.80
N PHE A 461 -6.07 -2.11 13.96
CA PHE A 461 -6.87 -2.77 14.99
C PHE A 461 -8.33 -2.95 14.56
N LEU A 462 -8.99 -1.89 14.08
CA LEU A 462 -10.37 -1.95 13.60
C LEU A 462 -10.50 -2.93 12.43
N GLY A 463 -9.56 -2.89 11.47
CA GLY A 463 -9.54 -3.81 10.35
C GLY A 463 -9.32 -5.27 10.77
N GLY A 464 -8.56 -5.50 11.85
CA GLY A 464 -8.44 -6.82 12.49
C GLY A 464 -9.78 -7.33 12.99
N ILE A 465 -10.47 -6.53 13.80
CA ILE A 465 -11.79 -6.87 14.38
C ILE A 465 -12.83 -7.11 13.28
N THR A 466 -12.94 -6.21 12.30
CA THR A 466 -13.96 -6.35 11.24
C THR A 466 -13.74 -7.59 10.38
N SER A 467 -12.47 -7.94 10.07
CA SER A 467 -12.18 -9.21 9.37
C SER A 467 -12.49 -10.44 10.24
N ALA A 468 -12.13 -10.41 11.53
CA ALA A 468 -12.37 -11.54 12.42
C ALA A 468 -13.87 -11.80 12.64
N VAL A 469 -14.64 -10.73 12.91
CA VAL A 469 -16.11 -10.80 13.02
C VAL A 469 -16.72 -11.26 11.69
N GLY A 470 -16.28 -10.67 10.57
CA GLY A 470 -16.78 -11.01 9.25
C GLY A 470 -16.62 -12.49 8.90
N ILE A 471 -15.42 -13.07 9.10
CA ILE A 471 -15.15 -14.50 8.88
C ILE A 471 -15.95 -15.38 9.85
N THR A 472 -16.07 -14.98 11.13
CA THR A 472 -16.82 -15.72 12.15
C THR A 472 -18.30 -15.81 11.79
N VAL A 473 -18.92 -14.67 11.45
CA VAL A 473 -20.34 -14.62 11.09
C VAL A 473 -20.59 -15.21 9.70
N LEU A 474 -19.61 -15.12 8.76
CA LEU A 474 -19.69 -15.76 7.46
C LEU A 474 -19.78 -17.30 7.58
N ALA A 475 -19.00 -17.90 8.50
CA ALA A 475 -19.08 -19.33 8.79
C ALA A 475 -20.49 -19.73 9.25
N TRP A 476 -21.14 -18.90 10.08
CA TRP A 476 -22.53 -19.09 10.47
C TRP A 476 -23.51 -18.87 9.31
N GLY A 477 -23.32 -17.82 8.51
CA GLY A 477 -24.15 -17.53 7.33
C GLY A 477 -24.16 -18.65 6.30
N VAL A 478 -23.00 -19.28 6.04
CA VAL A 478 -22.87 -20.48 5.19
C VAL A 478 -23.65 -21.65 5.78
N HIS A 479 -23.58 -21.85 7.11
CA HIS A 479 -24.34 -22.89 7.78
C HIS A 479 -25.86 -22.69 7.67
N ALA A 480 -26.32 -21.46 7.95
CA ALA A 480 -27.73 -21.09 7.91
C ALA A 480 -28.29 -20.97 6.47
N GLY A 481 -27.42 -20.84 5.46
CA GLY A 481 -27.82 -20.61 4.06
C GLY A 481 -28.46 -19.24 3.81
N THR A 482 -28.16 -18.24 4.63
CA THR A 482 -28.80 -16.92 4.60
C THR A 482 -28.02 -15.97 3.70
N LYS A 483 -28.46 -15.77 2.45
CA LYS A 483 -27.76 -14.96 1.43
C LYS A 483 -27.46 -13.53 1.88
N SER A 484 -28.41 -12.86 2.53
CA SER A 484 -28.23 -11.47 3.01
C SER A 484 -27.08 -11.36 4.02
N VAL A 485 -26.94 -12.34 4.92
CA VAL A 485 -25.82 -12.38 5.88
C VAL A 485 -24.51 -12.64 5.15
N ILE A 486 -24.49 -13.58 4.21
CA ILE A 486 -23.29 -13.92 3.42
C ILE A 486 -22.79 -12.66 2.69
N TYR A 487 -23.64 -11.97 1.96
CA TYR A 487 -23.25 -10.75 1.23
C TYR A 487 -22.79 -9.61 2.15
N GLY A 488 -23.51 -9.40 3.26
CA GLY A 488 -23.12 -8.39 4.26
C GLY A 488 -21.77 -8.70 4.91
N MET A 489 -21.50 -9.97 5.20
CA MET A 489 -20.23 -10.38 5.82
C MET A 489 -19.07 -10.38 4.82
N MET A 490 -19.30 -10.70 3.55
CA MET A 490 -18.31 -10.50 2.49
C MET A 490 -17.88 -9.03 2.42
N ALA A 491 -18.83 -8.08 2.45
CA ALA A 491 -18.53 -6.66 2.50
C ALA A 491 -17.76 -6.27 3.78
N LEU A 492 -18.13 -6.83 4.94
CA LEU A 492 -17.43 -6.56 6.20
C LEU A 492 -15.99 -7.08 6.21
N VAL A 493 -15.74 -8.28 5.66
CA VAL A 493 -14.38 -8.81 5.48
C VAL A 493 -13.60 -7.92 4.50
N GLY A 494 -14.23 -7.52 3.40
CA GLY A 494 -13.65 -6.57 2.44
C GLY A 494 -13.21 -5.27 3.12
N HIS A 495 -14.06 -4.69 3.98
CA HIS A 495 -13.72 -3.52 4.78
C HIS A 495 -12.48 -3.76 5.66
N GLY A 496 -12.43 -4.88 6.36
CA GLY A 496 -11.30 -5.23 7.21
C GLY A 496 -9.99 -5.45 6.45
N VAL A 497 -10.06 -5.99 5.22
CA VAL A 497 -8.91 -6.11 4.32
C VAL A 497 -8.48 -4.71 3.82
N GLY A 498 -9.41 -3.92 3.30
CA GLY A 498 -9.14 -2.60 2.72
C GLY A 498 -8.50 -1.62 3.71
N ILE A 499 -9.02 -1.57 4.94
CA ILE A 499 -8.53 -0.64 5.97
C ILE A 499 -7.12 -0.98 6.47
N ARG A 500 -6.65 -2.24 6.31
CA ARG A 500 -5.31 -2.68 6.73
C ARG A 500 -4.25 -2.63 5.63
N MET A 501 -4.64 -2.65 4.34
CA MET A 501 -3.68 -2.76 3.22
C MET A 501 -2.63 -1.64 3.18
N ASN A 502 -3.03 -0.40 3.47
CA ASN A 502 -2.13 0.75 3.41
C ASN A 502 -1.42 1.05 4.75
N PRO A 503 -2.12 1.12 5.89
CA PRO A 503 -1.49 1.48 7.16
C PRO A 503 -0.39 0.51 7.60
N GLY A 504 -0.42 -0.77 7.19
CA GLY A 504 0.65 -1.72 7.47
C GLY A 504 2.00 -1.31 6.86
N SER A 505 2.00 -0.96 5.57
CA SER A 505 3.22 -0.47 4.90
C SER A 505 3.66 0.87 5.48
N LEU A 506 2.72 1.80 5.69
CA LEU A 506 2.99 3.13 6.23
C LEU A 506 3.60 3.07 7.64
N HIS A 507 3.08 2.19 8.49
CA HIS A 507 3.59 1.96 9.83
C HIS A 507 5.04 1.47 9.81
N GLY A 508 5.36 0.49 8.97
CA GLY A 508 6.73 -0.01 8.82
C GLY A 508 7.69 1.05 8.28
N LEU A 509 7.28 1.83 7.27
CA LEU A 509 8.08 2.91 6.68
C LEU A 509 8.43 4.02 7.68
N ALA A 510 7.54 4.30 8.63
CA ALA A 510 7.81 5.29 9.67
C ALA A 510 8.95 4.88 10.61
N TYR A 511 9.13 3.59 10.87
CA TYR A 511 10.27 3.10 11.67
C TYR A 511 11.60 3.14 10.90
N PHE A 512 11.59 2.87 9.59
CA PHE A 512 12.81 2.76 8.79
C PHE A 512 12.64 3.43 7.42
N PRO A 513 12.57 4.77 7.36
CA PRO A 513 12.31 5.49 6.11
C PRO A 513 13.42 5.29 5.05
N ALA A 514 14.66 5.01 5.47
CA ALA A 514 15.77 4.74 4.56
C ALA A 514 15.70 3.34 3.88
N ARG A 515 14.80 2.44 4.33
CA ARG A 515 14.72 1.04 3.86
C ARG A 515 13.38 0.71 3.22
N THR A 516 12.86 1.64 2.44
CA THR A 516 11.53 1.57 1.82
C THR A 516 11.29 0.29 1.03
N ALA A 517 12.24 -0.11 0.18
CA ALA A 517 12.10 -1.30 -0.66
C ALA A 517 11.99 -2.60 0.18
N GLN A 518 12.81 -2.74 1.22
CA GLN A 518 12.81 -3.94 2.08
C GLN A 518 11.51 -4.08 2.88
N ILE A 519 11.02 -2.98 3.48
CA ILE A 519 9.76 -2.98 4.25
C ILE A 519 8.57 -3.26 3.34
N THR A 520 8.51 -2.56 2.20
CA THR A 520 7.45 -2.73 1.23
C THR A 520 7.41 -4.16 0.70
N CYS A 521 8.59 -4.76 0.48
CA CYS A 521 8.73 -6.14 0.05
C CYS A 521 8.22 -7.11 1.12
N LEU A 522 8.61 -6.94 2.39
CA LEU A 522 8.19 -7.80 3.49
C LEU A 522 6.66 -7.80 3.68
N VAL A 523 6.05 -6.62 3.67
CA VAL A 523 4.59 -6.46 3.77
C VAL A 523 3.88 -7.06 2.55
N SER A 524 4.44 -6.85 1.34
CA SER A 524 3.88 -7.40 0.10
C SER A 524 3.99 -8.91 0.02
N PHE A 525 5.06 -9.51 0.56
CA PHE A 525 5.24 -10.96 0.64
C PHE A 525 4.26 -11.61 1.62
N ALA A 526 3.97 -10.96 2.75
CA ALA A 526 3.09 -11.50 3.77
C ALA A 526 1.67 -11.81 3.25
N ILE A 527 1.13 -10.98 2.34
CA ILE A 527 -0.24 -11.13 1.83
C ILE A 527 -0.40 -12.40 0.97
N PRO A 528 0.35 -12.63 -0.13
CA PRO A 528 0.21 -13.86 -0.91
C PRO A 528 0.63 -15.11 -0.12
N PHE A 529 1.62 -15.01 0.74
CA PHE A 529 2.01 -16.10 1.62
C PHE A 529 0.89 -16.49 2.58
N GLY A 530 0.24 -15.50 3.21
CA GLY A 530 -0.92 -15.72 4.06
C GLY A 530 -2.12 -16.29 3.29
N GLY A 531 -2.35 -15.81 2.06
CA GLY A 531 -3.39 -16.34 1.18
C GLY A 531 -3.20 -17.83 0.87
N LEU A 532 -1.97 -18.22 0.53
CA LEU A 532 -1.65 -19.64 0.27
C LEU A 532 -1.80 -20.51 1.53
N LEU A 533 -1.32 -20.02 2.70
CA LEU A 533 -1.54 -20.71 3.99
C LEU A 533 -3.04 -20.91 4.26
N GLY A 534 -3.83 -19.84 4.12
CA GLY A 534 -5.27 -19.89 4.33
C GLY A 534 -5.96 -20.88 3.40
N LEU A 535 -5.67 -20.78 2.09
CA LEU A 535 -6.24 -21.70 1.09
C LEU A 535 -5.88 -23.16 1.37
N THR A 536 -4.62 -23.44 1.74
CA THR A 536 -4.17 -24.79 2.07
C THR A 536 -4.95 -25.38 3.24
N ILE A 537 -5.08 -24.62 4.33
CA ILE A 537 -5.83 -25.06 5.51
C ILE A 537 -7.30 -25.28 5.14
N MET A 538 -7.90 -24.31 4.45
CA MET A 538 -9.32 -24.37 4.07
C MET A 538 -9.60 -25.52 3.12
N THR A 539 -8.75 -25.75 2.11
CA THR A 539 -8.89 -26.87 1.16
C THR A 539 -8.76 -28.21 1.87
N THR A 540 -7.76 -28.35 2.76
CA THR A 540 -7.58 -29.57 3.55
C THR A 540 -8.80 -29.87 4.42
N VAL A 541 -9.33 -28.85 5.11
CA VAL A 541 -10.53 -29.01 5.94
C VAL A 541 -11.76 -29.31 5.08
N PHE A 542 -11.91 -28.62 3.96
CA PHE A 542 -12.99 -28.84 3.01
C PHE A 542 -13.00 -30.29 2.53
N THR A 543 -11.88 -30.79 2.01
CA THR A 543 -11.77 -32.15 1.49
C THR A 543 -12.08 -33.20 2.56
N ASN A 544 -11.66 -33.00 3.80
CA ASN A 544 -11.93 -33.94 4.89
C ASN A 544 -13.35 -33.85 5.48
N LYS A 545 -14.06 -32.73 5.31
CA LYS A 545 -15.37 -32.48 5.93
C LYS A 545 -16.55 -32.44 4.95
N SER A 546 -16.30 -32.44 3.64
CA SER A 546 -17.35 -32.53 2.61
C SER A 546 -17.95 -33.93 2.45
N GLY A 547 -17.43 -34.94 3.16
CA GLY A 547 -17.87 -36.30 3.13
C GLY A 547 -17.32 -37.11 1.95
N ALA A 548 -17.66 -38.42 1.91
CA ALA A 548 -17.26 -39.29 0.81
C ALA A 548 -17.89 -38.80 -0.49
N ALA A 549 -17.07 -38.62 -1.53
CA ALA A 549 -17.46 -38.13 -2.86
C ALA A 549 -18.09 -36.72 -2.88
N GLU A 550 -17.66 -35.83 -1.96
CA GLU A 550 -18.14 -34.43 -1.88
C GLU A 550 -19.68 -34.31 -1.73
N SER A 551 -20.29 -35.24 -1.01
CA SER A 551 -21.76 -35.33 -0.83
C SER A 551 -22.37 -34.12 -0.09
N ASP A 552 -21.59 -33.40 0.74
CA ASP A 552 -22.03 -32.19 1.43
C ASP A 552 -20.99 -31.02 1.34
N PRO A 553 -20.95 -30.33 0.21
CA PRO A 553 -20.02 -29.23 0.01
C PRO A 553 -20.28 -28.05 0.98
N ARG A 554 -21.54 -27.85 1.43
CA ARG A 554 -21.87 -26.80 2.40
C ARG A 554 -21.19 -27.04 3.75
N ALA A 555 -21.23 -28.28 4.26
CA ALA A 555 -20.54 -28.63 5.50
C ALA A 555 -19.03 -28.45 5.37
N GLY A 556 -18.43 -28.89 4.25
CA GLY A 556 -17.02 -28.68 3.98
C GLY A 556 -16.60 -27.19 4.02
N ILE A 557 -17.35 -26.33 3.34
CA ILE A 557 -17.10 -24.88 3.29
C ILE A 557 -17.28 -24.24 4.68
N LYS A 558 -18.33 -24.60 5.40
CA LYS A 558 -18.56 -24.14 6.77
C LYS A 558 -17.34 -24.43 7.66
N TRP A 559 -16.88 -25.67 7.69
CA TRP A 559 -15.74 -26.07 8.51
C TRP A 559 -14.43 -25.40 8.06
N ALA A 560 -14.27 -25.16 6.75
CA ALA A 560 -13.13 -24.40 6.24
C ALA A 560 -13.10 -22.98 6.80
N PHE A 561 -14.23 -22.26 6.83
CA PHE A 561 -14.31 -20.94 7.47
C PHE A 561 -14.10 -20.99 8.99
N ILE A 562 -14.67 -22.01 9.67
CA ILE A 562 -14.45 -22.20 11.12
C ILE A 562 -12.96 -22.37 11.43
N ALA A 563 -12.21 -23.10 10.61
CA ALA A 563 -10.76 -23.26 10.79
C ALA A 563 -9.97 -21.94 10.70
N MET A 564 -10.50 -20.91 10.03
CA MET A 564 -9.86 -19.61 9.92
C MET A 564 -10.15 -18.69 11.10
N ILE A 565 -11.19 -18.94 11.90
CA ILE A 565 -11.58 -18.10 13.05
C ILE A 565 -10.42 -17.88 14.03
N PRO A 566 -9.70 -18.93 14.50
CA PRO A 566 -8.58 -18.75 15.42
C PRO A 566 -7.46 -17.86 14.84
N VAL A 567 -7.16 -18.01 13.55
CA VAL A 567 -6.12 -17.23 12.85
C VAL A 567 -6.50 -15.74 12.83
N MET A 568 -7.78 -15.43 12.57
CA MET A 568 -8.26 -14.06 12.54
C MET A 568 -8.21 -13.40 13.93
N TRP A 569 -8.70 -14.08 14.96
CA TRP A 569 -8.69 -13.56 16.32
C TRP A 569 -7.27 -13.46 16.90
N LEU A 570 -6.38 -14.39 16.56
CA LEU A 570 -4.95 -14.29 16.89
C LEU A 570 -4.34 -13.02 16.28
N SER A 571 -4.68 -12.68 15.04
CA SER A 571 -4.24 -11.44 14.41
C SER A 571 -4.71 -10.19 15.17
N VAL A 572 -5.96 -10.18 15.67
CA VAL A 572 -6.46 -9.09 16.53
C VAL A 572 -5.64 -8.99 17.81
N LEU A 573 -5.37 -10.11 18.45
CA LEU A 573 -4.56 -10.17 19.67
C LEU A 573 -3.13 -9.64 19.40
N LEU A 574 -2.49 -10.07 18.33
CA LEU A 574 -1.16 -9.58 17.95
C LEU A 574 -1.15 -8.07 17.68
N THR A 575 -2.22 -7.54 17.09
CA THR A 575 -2.33 -6.09 16.84
C THR A 575 -2.37 -5.29 18.15
N THR A 576 -2.86 -5.84 19.26
CA THR A 576 -2.83 -5.15 20.56
C THR A 576 -1.43 -4.91 21.10
N LEU A 577 -0.44 -5.70 20.64
CA LEU A 577 0.98 -5.56 20.99
C LEU A 577 1.73 -4.55 20.13
N LEU A 578 1.10 -4.03 19.07
CA LEU A 578 1.71 -3.09 18.13
C LEU A 578 1.87 -1.70 18.76
N GLY A 579 2.94 -1.00 18.39
CA GLY A 579 3.11 0.41 18.67
C GLY A 579 2.14 1.30 17.89
N ASN A 580 2.37 2.61 17.89
CA ASN A 580 1.61 3.55 17.09
C ASN A 580 2.53 4.51 16.33
N VAL A 581 2.06 4.99 15.20
CA VAL A 581 2.72 6.04 14.42
C VAL A 581 1.74 7.18 14.26
N TRP A 582 2.17 8.38 14.65
CA TRP A 582 1.45 9.64 14.42
C TRP A 582 2.04 10.35 13.21
N LEU A 583 1.17 10.79 12.33
CA LEU A 583 1.52 11.51 11.11
C LEU A 583 1.19 12.99 11.28
N SER A 584 2.19 13.86 11.20
CA SER A 584 2.01 15.31 11.30
C SER A 584 1.60 15.91 9.95
N LYS A 585 1.02 17.13 9.96
CA LYS A 585 0.69 17.87 8.72
C LYS A 585 1.94 18.27 7.93
N ASP A 586 3.03 18.50 8.64
CA ASP A 586 4.28 19.02 8.08
C ASP A 586 5.15 17.90 7.44
N GLY A 587 4.61 16.66 7.37
CA GLY A 587 5.33 15.50 6.84
C GLY A 587 6.25 14.82 7.86
N SER A 588 6.40 15.36 9.07
CA SER A 588 7.07 14.70 10.18
C SER A 588 6.21 13.59 10.76
N HIS A 589 6.82 12.64 11.44
CA HIS A 589 6.12 11.54 12.09
C HIS A 589 6.77 11.20 13.43
N GLU A 590 5.94 10.78 14.36
CA GLU A 590 6.38 10.29 15.66
C GLU A 590 6.06 8.81 15.80
N VAL A 591 6.95 8.06 16.43
CA VAL A 591 6.84 6.61 16.57
C VAL A 591 6.85 6.23 18.05
N ALA A 592 5.84 5.46 18.47
CA ALA A 592 5.83 4.85 19.81
C ALA A 592 6.23 3.38 19.73
N ASN A 593 7.39 3.06 20.30
CA ASN A 593 7.94 1.68 20.33
C ASN A 593 7.28 0.76 21.37
N ARG A 594 6.31 1.26 22.15
CA ARG A 594 5.61 0.48 23.18
C ARG A 594 4.20 0.11 22.72
N PRO A 595 3.61 -1.02 23.20
CA PRO A 595 2.24 -1.42 22.87
C PRO A 595 1.25 -0.29 23.16
N TYR A 596 0.65 0.27 22.10
CA TYR A 596 -0.18 1.47 22.20
C TYR A 596 -1.44 1.26 23.04
N LEU A 597 -2.17 0.17 22.78
CA LEU A 597 -3.44 -0.11 23.44
C LEU A 597 -3.27 -0.28 24.96
N TRP A 598 -2.27 -1.06 25.36
CA TRP A 598 -2.00 -1.33 26.78
C TRP A 598 -1.53 -0.08 27.52
N ASN A 599 -0.70 0.75 26.88
CA ASN A 599 -0.25 2.00 27.45
C ASN A 599 -1.37 3.04 27.59
N THR A 600 -2.34 3.07 26.66
CA THR A 600 -3.49 3.99 26.73
C THR A 600 -4.56 3.55 27.73
N LEU A 601 -4.78 2.23 27.86
CA LEU A 601 -5.82 1.68 28.76
C LEU A 601 -5.32 1.53 30.21
N ILE A 602 -4.11 1.02 30.41
CA ILE A 602 -3.57 0.68 31.75
C ILE A 602 -2.85 1.88 32.37
N ARG A 603 -2.13 2.66 31.57
CA ARG A 603 -1.47 3.89 32.01
C ARG A 603 -2.22 5.10 31.48
N ARG A 604 -3.10 5.68 32.30
CA ARG A 604 -3.58 7.06 32.14
C ARG A 604 -2.44 8.10 32.13
N ASP A 605 -1.19 7.63 32.19
CA ASP A 605 0.01 8.42 32.36
C ASP A 605 0.47 9.15 31.09
N LEU A 606 0.17 8.66 29.86
CA LEU A 606 0.62 9.33 28.64
C LEU A 606 -0.02 10.71 28.45
N LYS A 607 -1.28 10.89 28.86
CA LYS A 607 -1.90 12.22 28.89
C LYS A 607 -1.28 13.12 29.97
N ARG A 608 -0.87 12.53 31.10
CA ARG A 608 -0.18 13.26 32.19
C ARG A 608 1.27 13.56 31.80
N GLU A 609 1.98 12.65 31.14
CA GLU A 609 3.35 12.87 30.68
C GLU A 609 3.41 13.93 29.56
N LYS A 610 2.45 13.91 28.63
CA LYS A 610 2.33 14.96 27.61
C LYS A 610 2.00 16.33 28.23
N ARG A 611 1.06 16.38 29.18
CA ARG A 611 0.78 17.59 29.95
C ARG A 611 1.98 18.08 30.76
N ARG A 612 2.72 17.18 31.40
CA ARG A 612 3.95 17.57 32.14
C ARG A 612 5.04 18.10 31.22
N ARG A 613 5.19 17.53 30.01
CA ARG A 613 6.13 18.07 29.01
C ARG A 613 5.66 19.45 28.51
N GLU A 614 4.40 19.59 28.13
CA GLU A 614 3.83 20.88 27.74
C GLU A 614 3.92 21.91 28.85
N GLU A 615 3.69 21.55 30.11
CA GLU A 615 3.86 22.40 31.29
C GLU A 615 5.34 22.72 31.56
N SER A 616 6.26 21.77 31.33
CA SER A 616 7.70 21.96 31.46
C SER A 616 8.26 22.87 30.36
N ASP A 617 7.81 22.68 29.13
CA ASP A 617 8.24 23.50 27.99
C ASP A 617 7.72 24.94 28.11
N LEU A 618 6.47 25.12 28.58
CA LEU A 618 5.91 26.45 28.89
C LEU A 618 6.61 27.12 30.09
N ALA A 619 7.07 26.31 31.05
CA ALA A 619 7.83 26.86 32.19
C ALA A 619 9.25 27.25 31.80
N MET A 620 9.89 26.54 30.86
CA MET A 620 11.18 26.94 30.30
C MET A 620 11.07 28.19 29.45
N GLU A 621 10.07 28.29 28.58
CA GLU A 621 9.79 29.46 27.75
C GLU A 621 9.56 30.73 28.62
N LYS A 622 8.77 30.61 29.69
CA LYS A 622 8.56 31.68 30.65
C LYS A 622 9.82 32.08 31.43
N LYS A 623 10.74 31.16 31.64
CA LYS A 623 11.99 31.41 32.33
C LYS A 623 13.00 32.10 31.42
N GLU A 624 13.04 31.72 30.14
CA GLU A 624 13.84 32.41 29.12
C GLU A 624 13.33 33.84 28.86
N ASP A 625 12.02 34.05 28.82
CA ASP A 625 11.43 35.40 28.70
C ASP A 625 11.71 36.26 29.93
N ALA A 626 11.72 35.69 31.13
CA ALA A 626 12.06 36.42 32.36
C ALA A 626 13.55 36.76 32.43
N GLU A 627 14.44 35.91 31.95
CA GLU A 627 15.88 36.17 31.90
C GLU A 627 16.25 37.20 30.80
N MET A 628 15.53 37.19 29.67
CA MET A 628 15.69 38.22 28.64
C MET A 628 15.12 39.59 29.06
N GLY A 629 14.00 39.59 29.80
CA GLY A 629 13.40 40.81 30.34
C GLY A 629 14.19 41.45 31.49
N GLY A 630 14.95 40.65 32.26
CA GLY A 630 15.79 41.13 33.37
C GLY A 630 17.13 41.78 32.98
N SER A 631 17.56 41.60 31.73
CA SER A 631 18.82 42.15 31.21
C SER A 631 18.72 43.60 30.71
N ALA A 632 17.56 44.23 30.75
CA ALA A 632 17.30 45.55 30.20
C ALA A 632 17.34 46.70 31.23
N VAL A 633 17.61 46.42 32.52
CA VAL A 633 17.77 47.48 33.55
C VAL A 633 19.26 47.62 33.91
N GLY A 634 19.96 48.45 33.16
CA GLY A 634 21.31 48.87 33.50
C GLY A 634 21.32 49.84 34.71
N PRO A 635 22.41 49.90 35.53
CA PRO A 635 22.44 50.71 36.72
C PRO A 635 22.54 52.21 36.35
N GLU A 636 21.54 53.00 36.75
CA GLU A 636 21.69 54.49 36.84
C GLU A 636 22.79 54.79 37.80
N ARG A 637 23.81 55.54 37.34
CA ARG A 637 24.85 56.15 38.16
C ARG A 637 24.23 57.26 38.92
N ALA A 638 24.34 57.20 40.23
CA ALA A 638 24.22 58.34 41.12
C ALA A 638 25.48 59.22 40.98
N GLU A 639 25.29 60.47 40.60
CA GLU A 639 25.98 61.69 41.15
C GLU A 639 25.05 62.90 41.04
#